data_4ec929001e92df232805a0b2a0dcde52
#
_entry.id   4ec929001e92df232805a0b2a0dcde52
#
_cell.length_a   1.000
_cell.length_b   1.000
_cell.length_c   1.000
_cell.angle_alpha   90.00
_cell.angle_beta   90.00
_cell.angle_gamma   90.00
#
_symmetry.space_group_name_H-M   'P 1'
#
loop_
_entity.id
_entity.type
_entity.pdbx_description
1 polymer ?
#
loop_
_entity_poly.entity_id
_entity_poly.type
_entity_poly.pdbx_seq_one_letter_code
_entity_poly.pdbx_strand_id
1 'polypeptide(L)'
;MVKITKENALEYHQSGRPGKIEVKPTKPYHTQTDLSLAYSPGVAFPCLEIQSNPDDVYKYTDKGNLVAVISNGTAVLGLGDIGAMSGKPVMEGKGLLFKIYGGIDVFDIEVDEKAPEKFCEAVEKIAPTFGGINLEDIKAPECFYIEERLKKTLDIPVMHDDQHGTAIISAAGLKNALEVAGKDIANVHIVVNGAGAAAISCTKLYVALGAKIENIVMLDSKGVITTDRPNLTTQKQMFATHRTDIHTLEEAIKGADVFVGLSKGNVLSQDMIRSMADSPIVFALANPVPEISYEDAMASRPDVLMSTGRSDYPNQINNVIGFPYIFRGALDVHAKAINEEMKMAAVHAIADLAKQPVPDIVNEVYHVNDLSFGPKYFIPKPVDPRLITEVSAAVAKAAIESGVARKTITDWDSYKKNLMELLGQETKLTRNLHDTARMHPQRVVFAEGAHPSMMKAAVQAKTEGFCYPILLGNPDRLRRVAERLKLNLDGIELIDMRADQEQGRRATYAKHLAKKRARQGYTFEEAYDKMYERNYFGMMMVETGDADAFITGLYTKYSNTIKVAKEVIGIRPEFNTFATMHILNTKKGVFFLSDTLINRHPDENILIDIARLSANTVQFFNEEPHIAMISYSNFGTDEIGSPVKVHNAVETLQSRYPDMVIDGEMQVNFALNKQLRDGKYPFTRLKGLDVNTLVFPNMSSAQGSYKLLQALDPDAEIIGPIQMGLNKPIHFTDFESSVRDIVNITAVAVIDAYVDKIKKEK
;
A
#
# COMPACT_ATOMS: atom_id res chain seq x y z
N MET A 1 17.03 10.77 -10.22
CA MET A 1 17.33 9.35 -9.88
C MET A 1 18.83 9.14 -9.81
N VAL A 2 19.31 8.28 -8.90
CA VAL A 2 20.73 7.91 -8.82
C VAL A 2 21.08 7.08 -10.06
N LYS A 3 22.17 7.42 -10.75
CA LYS A 3 22.66 6.67 -11.90
C LYS A 3 23.19 5.31 -11.42
N ILE A 4 22.56 4.23 -11.84
CA ILE A 4 23.01 2.86 -11.52
C ILE A 4 24.32 2.58 -12.28
N THR A 5 25.38 2.23 -11.53
CA THR A 5 26.67 1.80 -12.08
C THR A 5 26.88 0.31 -11.85
N LYS A 6 27.85 -0.27 -12.56
CA LYS A 6 28.24 -1.67 -12.37
C LYS A 6 28.66 -1.94 -10.91
N GLU A 7 29.42 -1.02 -10.33
CA GLU A 7 29.95 -1.13 -8.97
C GLU A 7 28.82 -1.15 -7.95
N ASN A 8 27.86 -0.19 -8.01
CA ASN A 8 26.71 -0.21 -7.06
C ASN A 8 25.85 -1.47 -7.23
N ALA A 9 25.66 -1.96 -8.48
CA ALA A 9 24.88 -3.17 -8.70
C ALA A 9 25.57 -4.41 -8.09
N LEU A 10 26.89 -4.56 -8.28
CA LEU A 10 27.64 -5.66 -7.69
C LEU A 10 27.67 -5.57 -6.17
N GLU A 11 27.89 -4.37 -5.61
CA GLU A 11 27.86 -4.13 -4.18
C GLU A 11 26.51 -4.51 -3.57
N TYR A 12 25.41 -4.10 -4.18
CA TYR A 12 24.06 -4.46 -3.72
C TYR A 12 23.86 -5.98 -3.60
N HIS A 13 24.39 -6.76 -4.57
CA HIS A 13 24.19 -8.21 -4.57
C HIS A 13 25.11 -8.96 -3.59
N GLN A 14 26.27 -8.40 -3.24
CA GLN A 14 27.25 -9.06 -2.36
C GLN A 14 27.24 -8.55 -0.91
N SER A 15 26.66 -7.36 -0.64
CA SER A 15 26.67 -6.76 0.69
C SER A 15 25.84 -7.56 1.69
N GLY A 16 26.32 -7.67 2.92
CA GLY A 16 25.67 -8.45 3.96
C GLY A 16 25.64 -9.94 3.63
N ARG A 17 24.46 -10.56 3.68
CA ARG A 17 24.24 -11.93 3.17
C ARG A 17 24.05 -11.87 1.66
N PRO A 18 24.89 -12.53 0.85
CA PRO A 18 24.73 -12.55 -0.59
C PRO A 18 23.36 -13.11 -1.04
N GLY A 19 22.86 -12.63 -2.17
CA GLY A 19 21.55 -13.00 -2.70
C GLY A 19 20.43 -12.09 -2.22
N LYS A 20 19.18 -12.36 -2.65
CA LYS A 20 18.00 -11.53 -2.38
C LYS A 20 16.89 -12.24 -1.63
N ILE A 21 16.99 -13.54 -1.45
CA ILE A 21 15.97 -14.38 -0.81
C ILE A 21 16.55 -15.19 0.33
N GLU A 22 15.70 -15.50 1.31
CA GLU A 22 16.00 -16.42 2.40
C GLU A 22 14.77 -17.23 2.79
N VAL A 23 14.97 -18.41 3.38
CA VAL A 23 13.89 -19.23 3.95
C VAL A 23 13.87 -19.04 5.45
N LYS A 24 12.68 -18.70 6.01
CA LYS A 24 12.47 -18.51 7.44
C LYS A 24 11.37 -19.44 7.97
N PRO A 25 11.53 -20.03 9.18
CA PRO A 25 10.45 -20.78 9.82
C PRO A 25 9.22 -19.90 10.06
N THR A 26 8.02 -20.47 9.82
CA THR A 26 6.72 -19.80 10.08
C THR A 26 6.06 -20.28 11.38
N LYS A 27 6.60 -21.33 12.01
CA LYS A 27 6.09 -21.92 13.25
C LYS A 27 7.08 -21.71 14.40
N PRO A 28 6.60 -21.71 15.67
CA PRO A 28 7.47 -21.71 16.83
C PRO A 28 8.41 -22.92 16.83
N TYR A 29 9.65 -22.73 17.31
CA TYR A 29 10.68 -23.77 17.36
C TYR A 29 11.58 -23.67 18.60
N HIS A 30 11.08 -23.04 19.67
CA HIS A 30 11.89 -22.74 20.85
C HIS A 30 11.76 -23.78 21.96
N THR A 31 10.72 -24.62 21.92
CA THR A 31 10.47 -25.66 22.94
C THR A 31 10.60 -27.07 22.36
N GLN A 32 10.86 -28.06 23.24
CA GLN A 32 10.86 -29.47 22.85
C GLN A 32 9.49 -29.89 22.27
N THR A 33 8.40 -29.34 22.78
CA THR A 33 7.05 -29.60 22.27
C THR A 33 6.90 -29.06 20.84
N ASP A 34 7.38 -27.84 20.56
CA ASP A 34 7.34 -27.26 19.22
C ASP A 34 8.07 -28.16 18.22
N LEU A 35 9.27 -28.62 18.58
CA LEU A 35 10.06 -29.51 17.72
C LEU A 35 9.40 -30.86 17.50
N SER A 36 8.75 -31.42 18.53
CA SER A 36 8.03 -32.69 18.43
C SER A 36 6.77 -32.57 17.55
N LEU A 37 6.10 -31.42 17.55
CA LEU A 37 4.98 -31.12 16.67
C LEU A 37 5.45 -30.86 15.24
N ALA A 38 6.56 -30.11 15.07
CA ALA A 38 7.07 -29.71 13.76
C ALA A 38 7.71 -30.87 12.99
N TYR A 39 8.26 -31.88 13.67
CA TYR A 39 8.96 -32.99 13.04
C TYR A 39 8.47 -34.34 13.59
N SER A 40 9.24 -35.03 14.43
CA SER A 40 8.87 -36.38 14.90
C SER A 40 8.41 -36.34 16.36
N PRO A 41 7.27 -36.93 16.73
CA PRO A 41 6.33 -37.75 15.91
C PRO A 41 5.19 -36.96 15.24
N GLY A 42 5.01 -35.67 15.53
CA GLY A 42 3.82 -34.89 15.18
C GLY A 42 3.55 -34.80 13.67
N VAL A 43 4.58 -34.71 12.84
CA VAL A 43 4.49 -34.58 11.38
C VAL A 43 3.80 -35.77 10.68
N ALA A 44 3.74 -36.94 11.32
CA ALA A 44 3.08 -38.10 10.75
C ALA A 44 1.58 -37.88 10.53
N PHE A 45 0.91 -37.11 11.39
CA PHE A 45 -0.53 -36.87 11.29
C PHE A 45 -0.90 -36.09 10.02
N PRO A 46 -0.35 -34.91 9.72
CA PRO A 46 -0.65 -34.24 8.46
C PRO A 46 -0.26 -35.04 7.22
N CYS A 47 0.79 -35.86 7.26
CA CYS A 47 1.12 -36.76 6.15
C CYS A 47 -0.01 -37.77 5.86
N LEU A 48 -0.60 -38.36 6.89
CA LEU A 48 -1.73 -39.32 6.74
C LEU A 48 -3.00 -38.61 6.25
N GLU A 49 -3.29 -37.40 6.72
CA GLU A 49 -4.41 -36.60 6.22
C GLU A 49 -4.28 -36.31 4.73
N ILE A 50 -3.09 -35.83 4.29
CA ILE A 50 -2.81 -35.57 2.87
C ILE A 50 -2.86 -36.85 2.04
N GLN A 51 -2.42 -37.98 2.55
CA GLN A 51 -2.54 -39.28 1.87
C GLN A 51 -4.00 -39.69 1.65
N SER A 52 -4.87 -39.41 2.62
CA SER A 52 -6.29 -39.70 2.53
C SER A 52 -7.06 -38.70 1.64
N ASN A 53 -6.68 -37.45 1.69
CA ASN A 53 -7.27 -36.40 0.88
C ASN A 53 -6.14 -35.46 0.34
N PRO A 54 -5.72 -35.63 -0.93
CA PRO A 54 -4.62 -34.86 -1.51
C PRO A 54 -4.79 -33.33 -1.46
N ASP A 55 -6.01 -32.82 -1.46
CA ASP A 55 -6.29 -31.38 -1.37
C ASP A 55 -5.93 -30.78 0.01
N ASP A 56 -5.81 -31.61 1.05
CA ASP A 56 -5.34 -31.16 2.38
C ASP A 56 -3.87 -30.73 2.38
N VAL A 57 -3.13 -30.95 1.30
CA VAL A 57 -1.78 -30.36 1.12
C VAL A 57 -1.81 -28.84 1.21
N TYR A 58 -2.85 -28.19 0.72
CA TYR A 58 -3.05 -26.74 0.82
C TYR A 58 -3.38 -26.26 2.24
N LYS A 59 -3.81 -27.17 3.12
CA LYS A 59 -4.14 -26.86 4.52
C LYS A 59 -2.95 -27.03 5.47
N TYR A 60 -2.09 -28.01 5.20
CA TYR A 60 -1.03 -28.41 6.12
C TYR A 60 0.38 -28.05 5.67
N THR A 61 0.56 -27.54 4.44
CA THR A 61 1.85 -27.13 3.89
C THR A 61 1.79 -25.72 3.31
N ASP A 62 2.95 -25.19 2.92
CA ASP A 62 3.09 -23.88 2.26
C ASP A 62 2.76 -23.90 0.77
N LYS A 63 2.42 -25.05 0.19
CA LYS A 63 2.10 -25.22 -1.24
C LYS A 63 1.13 -24.14 -1.77
N GLY A 64 0.14 -23.76 -0.98
CA GLY A 64 -0.85 -22.74 -1.36
C GLY A 64 -0.30 -21.34 -1.55
N ASN A 65 0.91 -21.06 -1.05
CA ASN A 65 1.57 -19.76 -1.16
C ASN A 65 2.96 -19.83 -1.82
N LEU A 66 3.36 -20.98 -2.35
CA LEU A 66 4.70 -21.21 -2.89
C LEU A 66 4.67 -21.32 -4.41
N VAL A 67 5.40 -20.45 -5.11
CA VAL A 67 5.58 -20.46 -6.58
C VAL A 67 7.01 -20.86 -6.93
N ALA A 68 7.17 -21.70 -7.96
CA ALA A 68 8.46 -21.90 -8.58
C ALA A 68 8.68 -20.86 -9.69
N VAL A 69 9.79 -20.13 -9.65
CA VAL A 69 10.29 -19.35 -10.79
C VAL A 69 11.31 -20.20 -11.51
N ILE A 70 11.00 -20.66 -12.72
CA ILE A 70 11.79 -21.65 -13.43
C ILE A 70 12.35 -21.08 -14.74
N SER A 71 13.67 -21.21 -14.91
CA SER A 71 14.41 -20.76 -16.11
C SER A 71 15.44 -21.79 -16.55
N ASN A 72 15.77 -21.77 -17.85
CA ASN A 72 16.97 -22.43 -18.37
C ASN A 72 18.04 -21.43 -18.86
N GLY A 73 17.83 -20.14 -18.66
CA GLY A 73 18.78 -19.09 -18.95
C GLY A 73 19.07 -18.88 -20.44
N THR A 74 18.11 -19.21 -21.32
CA THR A 74 18.31 -19.13 -22.78
C THR A 74 17.89 -17.79 -23.40
N ALA A 75 17.26 -16.89 -22.62
CA ALA A 75 16.84 -15.56 -23.09
C ALA A 75 16.88 -14.48 -21.98
N VAL A 76 17.98 -14.42 -21.24
CA VAL A 76 18.10 -13.58 -20.03
C VAL A 76 18.21 -12.10 -20.38
N LEU A 77 17.22 -11.28 -20.01
CA LEU A 77 17.23 -9.80 -20.02
C LEU A 77 17.85 -9.12 -21.28
N GLY A 78 17.77 -9.67 -22.45
CA GLY A 78 18.44 -9.13 -23.63
C GLY A 78 19.94 -9.46 -23.73
N LEU A 79 20.49 -10.18 -22.74
CA LEU A 79 21.85 -10.76 -22.80
C LEU A 79 21.88 -12.06 -23.64
N GLY A 80 20.70 -12.64 -23.88
CA GLY A 80 20.54 -13.85 -24.66
C GLY A 80 20.81 -15.13 -23.86
N ASP A 81 21.38 -16.14 -24.52
CA ASP A 81 21.66 -17.45 -23.92
C ASP A 81 22.97 -17.40 -23.12
N ILE A 82 22.85 -17.08 -21.83
CA ILE A 82 23.99 -17.03 -20.89
C ILE A 82 24.02 -18.23 -19.95
N GLY A 83 23.06 -19.16 -20.06
CA GLY A 83 22.96 -20.38 -19.29
C GLY A 83 22.23 -20.22 -17.94
N ALA A 84 21.75 -21.34 -17.42
CA ALA A 84 20.88 -21.40 -16.24
C ALA A 84 21.51 -20.73 -15.03
N MET A 85 22.73 -21.11 -14.63
CA MET A 85 23.42 -20.56 -13.45
C MET A 85 23.60 -19.04 -13.52
N SER A 86 23.92 -18.49 -14.71
CA SER A 86 24.13 -17.06 -14.86
C SER A 86 22.82 -16.26 -14.79
N GLY A 87 21.68 -16.90 -15.02
CA GLY A 87 20.33 -16.32 -14.87
C GLY A 87 19.86 -16.16 -13.43
N LYS A 88 20.47 -16.88 -12.46
CA LYS A 88 20.01 -16.90 -11.06
C LYS A 88 19.78 -15.53 -10.42
N PRO A 89 20.63 -14.50 -10.59
CA PRO A 89 20.36 -13.19 -10.00
C PRO A 89 19.05 -12.55 -10.49
N VAL A 90 18.62 -12.86 -11.70
CA VAL A 90 17.32 -12.40 -12.25
C VAL A 90 16.17 -13.15 -11.59
N MET A 91 16.29 -14.48 -11.43
CA MET A 91 15.27 -15.33 -10.83
C MET A 91 15.05 -14.99 -9.34
N GLU A 92 16.13 -14.76 -8.59
CA GLU A 92 16.04 -14.22 -7.21
C GLU A 92 15.35 -12.84 -7.19
N GLY A 93 15.63 -11.97 -8.17
CA GLY A 93 14.97 -10.69 -8.34
C GLY A 93 13.47 -10.87 -8.58
N LYS A 94 13.08 -11.83 -9.41
CA LYS A 94 11.67 -12.18 -9.64
C LYS A 94 11.01 -12.66 -8.34
N GLY A 95 11.69 -13.52 -7.58
CA GLY A 95 11.23 -13.99 -6.26
C GLY A 95 11.03 -12.85 -5.26
N LEU A 96 11.94 -11.88 -5.20
CA LEU A 96 11.81 -10.67 -4.41
C LEU A 96 10.53 -9.90 -4.77
N LEU A 97 10.25 -9.70 -6.08
CA LEU A 97 9.06 -8.98 -6.54
C LEU A 97 7.75 -9.73 -6.20
N PHE A 98 7.72 -11.06 -6.33
CA PHE A 98 6.59 -11.87 -5.88
C PHE A 98 6.31 -11.66 -4.39
N LYS A 99 7.37 -11.62 -3.57
CA LYS A 99 7.22 -11.46 -2.11
C LYS A 99 6.72 -10.08 -1.72
N ILE A 100 7.36 -9.00 -2.22
CA ILE A 100 7.02 -7.64 -1.78
C ILE A 100 5.67 -7.14 -2.33
N TYR A 101 5.25 -7.60 -3.51
CA TYR A 101 4.00 -7.14 -4.13
C TYR A 101 2.82 -8.11 -3.97
N GLY A 102 3.08 -9.41 -3.94
CA GLY A 102 2.04 -10.44 -3.86
C GLY A 102 2.00 -11.19 -2.53
N GLY A 103 2.96 -10.99 -1.62
CA GLY A 103 3.09 -11.78 -0.40
C GLY A 103 3.38 -13.28 -0.67
N ILE A 104 3.83 -13.62 -1.88
CA ILE A 104 4.04 -14.98 -2.36
C ILE A 104 5.47 -15.42 -2.07
N ASP A 105 5.64 -16.61 -1.53
CA ASP A 105 6.93 -17.24 -1.35
C ASP A 105 7.41 -17.89 -2.65
N VAL A 106 8.71 -17.83 -2.91
CA VAL A 106 9.29 -18.33 -4.17
C VAL A 106 10.51 -19.19 -3.91
N PHE A 107 10.61 -20.30 -4.63
CA PHE A 107 11.87 -20.95 -4.93
C PHE A 107 12.21 -20.70 -6.40
N ASP A 108 13.38 -20.13 -6.65
CA ASP A 108 13.96 -20.04 -7.99
C ASP A 108 14.68 -21.34 -8.34
N ILE A 109 14.38 -21.88 -9.54
CA ILE A 109 14.86 -23.16 -10.02
C ILE A 109 15.52 -22.98 -11.39
N GLU A 110 16.83 -23.01 -11.41
CA GLU A 110 17.63 -22.92 -12.63
C GLU A 110 17.88 -24.33 -13.17
N VAL A 111 17.21 -24.67 -14.29
CA VAL A 111 17.29 -26.01 -14.92
C VAL A 111 18.30 -25.97 -16.05
N ASP A 112 19.44 -26.63 -15.90
CA ASP A 112 20.48 -26.72 -16.94
C ASP A 112 20.12 -27.79 -17.99
N GLU A 113 19.01 -27.55 -18.69
CA GLU A 113 18.54 -28.39 -19.81
C GLU A 113 17.90 -27.52 -20.90
N LYS A 114 18.39 -27.63 -22.11
CA LYS A 114 17.91 -26.85 -23.26
C LYS A 114 16.92 -27.63 -24.15
N ALA A 115 16.87 -28.96 -24.04
CA ALA A 115 15.91 -29.75 -24.79
C ALA A 115 14.52 -29.62 -24.15
N PRO A 116 13.52 -29.10 -24.87
CA PRO A 116 12.19 -28.77 -24.29
C PRO A 116 11.52 -29.95 -23.62
N GLU A 117 11.62 -31.15 -24.18
CA GLU A 117 11.00 -32.36 -23.64
C GLU A 117 11.57 -32.73 -22.27
N LYS A 118 12.91 -32.72 -22.13
CA LYS A 118 13.60 -33.06 -20.88
C LYS A 118 13.42 -31.97 -19.82
N PHE A 119 13.40 -30.70 -20.27
CA PHE A 119 13.07 -29.58 -19.38
C PHE A 119 11.68 -29.77 -18.77
N CYS A 120 10.67 -30.05 -19.60
CA CYS A 120 9.29 -30.33 -19.10
C CYS A 120 9.26 -31.53 -18.16
N GLU A 121 9.97 -32.63 -18.46
CA GLU A 121 10.05 -33.80 -17.56
C GLU A 121 10.65 -33.45 -16.19
N ALA A 122 11.66 -32.60 -16.13
CA ALA A 122 12.23 -32.14 -14.87
C ALA A 122 11.22 -31.31 -14.08
N VAL A 123 10.54 -30.34 -14.74
CA VAL A 123 9.53 -29.49 -14.12
C VAL A 123 8.33 -30.29 -13.62
N GLU A 124 7.82 -31.26 -14.42
CA GLU A 124 6.72 -32.12 -14.05
C GLU A 124 7.00 -32.92 -12.74
N LYS A 125 8.25 -33.34 -12.51
CA LYS A 125 8.63 -34.10 -11.32
C LYS A 125 8.73 -33.28 -10.05
N ILE A 126 9.04 -31.99 -10.13
CA ILE A 126 9.12 -31.08 -8.97
C ILE A 126 7.81 -30.33 -8.70
N ALA A 127 6.89 -30.30 -9.65
CA ALA A 127 5.60 -29.59 -9.58
C ALA A 127 4.75 -29.91 -8.33
N PRO A 128 4.77 -31.12 -7.74
CA PRO A 128 4.01 -31.41 -6.51
C PRO A 128 4.32 -30.46 -5.34
N THR A 129 5.54 -29.89 -5.29
CA THR A 129 5.95 -28.93 -4.25
C THR A 129 5.21 -27.59 -4.31
N PHE A 130 4.79 -27.16 -5.51
CA PHE A 130 4.40 -25.78 -5.78
C PHE A 130 2.89 -25.62 -5.99
N GLY A 131 2.38 -24.46 -5.60
CA GLY A 131 1.01 -24.02 -5.90
C GLY A 131 0.87 -23.34 -7.28
N GLY A 132 1.99 -22.94 -7.88
CA GLY A 132 2.05 -22.36 -9.22
C GLY A 132 3.47 -22.34 -9.78
N ILE A 133 3.61 -22.15 -11.09
CA ILE A 133 4.88 -22.09 -11.81
C ILE A 133 4.90 -20.85 -12.69
N ASN A 134 5.90 -19.99 -12.47
CA ASN A 134 6.28 -18.91 -13.36
C ASN A 134 7.47 -19.36 -14.21
N LEU A 135 7.30 -19.45 -15.53
CA LEU A 135 8.38 -19.67 -16.47
C LEU A 135 9.00 -18.32 -16.85
N GLU A 136 10.33 -18.24 -16.86
CA GLU A 136 11.07 -16.99 -17.04
C GLU A 136 12.28 -17.18 -17.95
N ASP A 137 12.58 -16.19 -18.80
CA ASP A 137 13.81 -16.12 -19.61
C ASP A 137 14.09 -17.37 -20.48
N ILE A 138 13.03 -17.99 -21.03
CA ILE A 138 13.11 -19.13 -21.96
C ILE A 138 12.88 -18.63 -23.37
N LYS A 139 13.82 -18.90 -24.28
CA LYS A 139 13.77 -18.42 -25.65
C LYS A 139 12.60 -19.00 -26.48
N ALA A 140 12.16 -18.22 -27.46
CA ALA A 140 11.26 -18.70 -28.50
C ALA A 140 12.06 -19.41 -29.62
N PRO A 141 11.49 -20.48 -30.26
CA PRO A 141 10.11 -20.94 -30.14
C PRO A 141 9.87 -21.96 -29.04
N GLU A 142 10.91 -22.43 -28.34
CA GLU A 142 10.85 -23.49 -27.32
C GLU A 142 9.90 -23.16 -26.18
N CYS A 143 9.84 -21.89 -25.75
CA CYS A 143 8.97 -21.45 -24.67
C CYS A 143 7.47 -21.73 -24.94
N PHE A 144 7.02 -21.68 -26.18
CA PHE A 144 5.62 -21.97 -26.54
C PHE A 144 5.29 -23.44 -26.29
N TYR A 145 6.18 -24.35 -26.72
CA TYR A 145 6.00 -25.77 -26.50
C TYR A 145 6.03 -26.13 -25.02
N ILE A 146 7.02 -25.58 -24.29
CA ILE A 146 7.20 -25.83 -22.87
C ILE A 146 5.95 -25.41 -22.08
N GLU A 147 5.48 -24.19 -22.30
CA GLU A 147 4.30 -23.68 -21.58
C GLU A 147 3.05 -24.49 -21.93
N GLU A 148 2.82 -24.77 -23.21
CA GLU A 148 1.64 -25.54 -23.64
C GLU A 148 1.63 -26.95 -23.06
N ARG A 149 2.78 -27.65 -23.05
CA ARG A 149 2.90 -29.00 -22.46
C ARG A 149 2.65 -28.96 -20.97
N LEU A 150 3.29 -28.07 -20.22
CA LEU A 150 3.13 -27.98 -18.77
C LEU A 150 1.71 -27.60 -18.38
N LYS A 151 1.05 -26.70 -19.10
CA LYS A 151 -0.38 -26.39 -18.88
C LYS A 151 -1.32 -27.59 -19.10
N LYS A 152 -0.95 -28.51 -19.98
CA LYS A 152 -1.74 -29.72 -20.26
C LYS A 152 -1.50 -30.83 -19.25
N THR A 153 -0.29 -30.91 -18.69
CA THR A 153 0.12 -32.03 -17.83
C THR A 153 -0.01 -31.72 -16.34
N LEU A 154 0.02 -30.45 -15.96
CA LEU A 154 -0.01 -30.00 -14.58
C LEU A 154 -1.40 -29.45 -14.20
N ASP A 155 -1.81 -29.70 -12.98
CA ASP A 155 -3.09 -29.27 -12.40
C ASP A 155 -2.89 -28.10 -11.41
N ILE A 156 -1.94 -27.20 -11.73
CA ILE A 156 -1.61 -25.95 -11.04
C ILE A 156 -1.38 -24.82 -12.04
N PRO A 157 -1.53 -23.54 -11.66
CA PRO A 157 -1.25 -22.41 -12.53
C PRO A 157 0.16 -22.44 -13.13
N VAL A 158 0.26 -22.36 -14.45
CA VAL A 158 1.52 -22.21 -15.19
C VAL A 158 1.40 -20.98 -16.10
N MET A 159 2.35 -20.04 -16.01
CA MET A 159 2.40 -18.87 -16.86
C MET A 159 3.85 -18.52 -17.22
N HIS A 160 4.10 -18.21 -18.50
CA HIS A 160 5.37 -17.64 -18.94
C HIS A 160 5.26 -16.12 -18.91
N ASP A 161 5.99 -15.46 -18.00
CA ASP A 161 5.81 -14.02 -17.77
C ASP A 161 6.25 -13.16 -18.95
N ASP A 162 7.36 -13.49 -19.64
CA ASP A 162 7.81 -12.75 -20.83
C ASP A 162 6.80 -12.79 -21.97
N GLN A 163 5.97 -13.83 -22.03
CA GLN A 163 4.88 -13.91 -23.01
C GLN A 163 3.66 -13.12 -22.53
N HIS A 164 3.19 -13.41 -21.33
CA HIS A 164 1.87 -12.97 -20.87
C HIS A 164 1.91 -11.71 -19.98
N GLY A 165 2.98 -11.49 -19.21
CA GLY A 165 3.11 -10.29 -18.39
C GLY A 165 3.12 -9.04 -19.25
N THR A 166 4.05 -8.94 -20.21
CA THR A 166 4.11 -7.81 -21.15
C THR A 166 2.81 -7.65 -21.94
N ALA A 167 2.19 -8.76 -22.36
CA ALA A 167 0.95 -8.72 -23.11
C ALA A 167 -0.21 -8.12 -22.30
N ILE A 168 -0.39 -8.53 -21.05
CA ILE A 168 -1.45 -8.04 -20.16
C ILE A 168 -1.28 -6.54 -19.88
N ILE A 169 -0.05 -6.12 -19.53
CA ILE A 169 0.20 -4.73 -19.19
C ILE A 169 0.10 -3.81 -20.41
N SER A 170 0.64 -4.24 -21.57
CA SER A 170 0.51 -3.47 -22.79
C SER A 170 -0.93 -3.37 -23.26
N ALA A 171 -1.73 -4.43 -23.09
CA ALA A 171 -3.15 -4.42 -23.42
C ALA A 171 -3.96 -3.45 -22.53
N ALA A 172 -3.66 -3.42 -21.23
CA ALA A 172 -4.25 -2.44 -20.31
C ALA A 172 -3.86 -1.00 -20.68
N GLY A 173 -2.57 -0.79 -20.99
CA GLY A 173 -2.06 0.49 -21.45
C GLY A 173 -2.68 0.92 -22.79
N LEU A 174 -2.83 0.01 -23.73
CA LEU A 174 -3.44 0.29 -25.04
C LEU A 174 -4.92 0.69 -24.89
N LYS A 175 -5.70 -0.06 -24.09
CA LYS A 175 -7.10 0.26 -23.79
C LYS A 175 -7.26 1.71 -23.33
N ASN A 176 -6.43 2.12 -22.37
CA ASN A 176 -6.48 3.47 -21.82
C ASN A 176 -5.88 4.54 -22.73
N ALA A 177 -4.79 4.25 -23.45
CA ALA A 177 -4.20 5.17 -24.40
C ALA A 177 -5.17 5.48 -25.57
N LEU A 178 -5.94 4.48 -26.02
CA LEU A 178 -6.99 4.66 -27.02
C LEU A 178 -8.11 5.58 -26.50
N GLU A 179 -8.52 5.41 -25.24
CA GLU A 179 -9.51 6.29 -24.61
C GLU A 179 -9.02 7.73 -24.52
N VAL A 180 -7.74 7.93 -24.13
CA VAL A 180 -7.11 9.27 -24.08
C VAL A 180 -6.99 9.88 -25.50
N ALA A 181 -6.71 9.04 -26.52
CA ALA A 181 -6.64 9.49 -27.93
C ALA A 181 -8.01 9.68 -28.58
N GLY A 182 -9.11 9.26 -27.93
CA GLY A 182 -10.46 9.28 -28.51
C GLY A 182 -10.64 8.29 -29.68
N LYS A 183 -9.92 7.15 -29.68
CA LYS A 183 -9.92 6.15 -30.75
C LYS A 183 -10.61 4.86 -30.34
N ASP A 184 -11.23 4.18 -31.31
CA ASP A 184 -11.87 2.88 -31.11
C ASP A 184 -10.92 1.77 -31.59
N ILE A 185 -10.67 0.77 -30.71
CA ILE A 185 -9.79 -0.37 -30.98
C ILE A 185 -10.16 -1.14 -32.23
N ALA A 186 -11.43 -1.21 -32.59
CA ALA A 186 -11.89 -1.93 -33.78
C ALA A 186 -11.49 -1.24 -35.12
N ASN A 187 -11.12 0.05 -35.05
CA ASN A 187 -10.88 0.86 -36.25
C ASN A 187 -9.43 1.33 -36.39
N VAL A 188 -8.58 1.12 -35.36
CA VAL A 188 -7.18 1.55 -35.39
C VAL A 188 -6.29 0.62 -36.19
N HIS A 189 -5.28 1.21 -36.85
CA HIS A 189 -4.22 0.48 -37.52
C HIS A 189 -3.04 0.31 -36.55
N ILE A 190 -2.65 -0.94 -36.32
CA ILE A 190 -1.62 -1.32 -35.36
C ILE A 190 -0.41 -1.89 -36.10
N VAL A 191 0.76 -1.33 -35.85
CA VAL A 191 2.04 -1.84 -36.35
C VAL A 191 2.81 -2.47 -35.19
N VAL A 192 3.11 -3.76 -35.29
CA VAL A 192 3.88 -4.52 -34.28
C VAL A 192 5.26 -4.84 -34.85
N ASN A 193 6.28 -4.18 -34.32
CA ASN A 193 7.67 -4.39 -34.75
C ASN A 193 8.37 -5.40 -33.84
N GLY A 194 8.39 -6.64 -34.27
CA GLY A 194 8.82 -7.84 -33.55
C GLY A 194 7.86 -8.98 -33.83
N ALA A 195 8.33 -10.21 -33.80
CA ALA A 195 7.53 -11.43 -33.95
C ALA A 195 8.02 -12.55 -33.03
N GLY A 196 8.55 -12.16 -31.88
CA GLY A 196 8.92 -13.05 -30.79
C GLY A 196 7.75 -13.39 -29.87
N ALA A 197 8.05 -14.04 -28.74
CA ALA A 197 7.06 -14.50 -27.79
C ALA A 197 6.15 -13.37 -27.27
N ALA A 198 6.73 -12.28 -26.80
CA ALA A 198 5.97 -11.12 -26.31
C ALA A 198 5.10 -10.48 -27.41
N ALA A 199 5.64 -10.28 -28.62
CA ALA A 199 4.90 -9.66 -29.73
C ALA A 199 3.66 -10.47 -30.13
N ILE A 200 3.80 -11.79 -30.25
CA ILE A 200 2.70 -12.71 -30.55
C ILE A 200 1.63 -12.64 -29.44
N SER A 201 2.04 -12.68 -28.20
CA SER A 201 1.11 -12.66 -27.06
C SER A 201 0.41 -11.31 -26.88
N CYS A 202 1.12 -10.18 -27.06
CA CYS A 202 0.52 -8.85 -27.07
C CYS A 202 -0.56 -8.75 -28.16
N THR A 203 -0.24 -9.17 -29.39
CA THR A 203 -1.16 -9.09 -30.52
C THR A 203 -2.41 -9.95 -30.27
N LYS A 204 -2.27 -11.15 -29.70
CA LYS A 204 -3.44 -11.98 -29.32
C LYS A 204 -4.36 -11.25 -28.35
N LEU A 205 -3.82 -10.59 -27.33
CA LEU A 205 -4.65 -9.85 -26.36
C LEU A 205 -5.27 -8.58 -26.97
N TYR A 206 -4.60 -7.92 -27.92
CA TYR A 206 -5.21 -6.79 -28.64
C TYR A 206 -6.41 -7.25 -29.49
N VAL A 207 -6.31 -8.40 -30.15
CA VAL A 207 -7.44 -9.01 -30.85
C VAL A 207 -8.56 -9.40 -29.88
N ALA A 208 -8.22 -9.95 -28.72
CA ALA A 208 -9.21 -10.26 -27.66
C ALA A 208 -9.90 -9.00 -27.11
N LEU A 209 -9.22 -7.84 -27.11
CA LEU A 209 -9.80 -6.54 -26.76
C LEU A 209 -10.70 -5.96 -27.85
N GLY A 210 -10.67 -6.50 -29.07
CA GLY A 210 -11.50 -6.08 -30.19
C GLY A 210 -10.75 -5.52 -31.40
N ALA A 211 -9.41 -5.53 -31.42
CA ALA A 211 -8.64 -5.16 -32.60
C ALA A 211 -8.89 -6.14 -33.75
N LYS A 212 -9.13 -5.63 -34.94
CA LYS A 212 -9.32 -6.46 -36.13
C LYS A 212 -7.97 -6.93 -36.68
N ILE A 213 -7.83 -8.22 -36.96
CA ILE A 213 -6.58 -8.80 -37.49
C ILE A 213 -6.16 -8.13 -38.77
N GLU A 214 -7.10 -7.80 -39.66
CA GLU A 214 -6.83 -7.12 -40.94
C GLU A 214 -6.21 -5.72 -40.76
N ASN A 215 -6.37 -5.09 -39.63
CA ASN A 215 -5.77 -3.79 -39.29
C ASN A 215 -4.40 -3.91 -38.59
N ILE A 216 -3.90 -5.12 -38.40
CA ILE A 216 -2.62 -5.37 -37.73
C ILE A 216 -1.56 -5.73 -38.75
N VAL A 217 -0.44 -5.04 -38.69
CA VAL A 217 0.75 -5.35 -39.51
C VAL A 217 1.90 -5.73 -38.58
N MET A 218 2.34 -6.99 -38.69
CA MET A 218 3.47 -7.50 -37.91
C MET A 218 4.73 -7.58 -38.74
N LEU A 219 5.86 -7.20 -38.14
CA LEU A 219 7.18 -7.25 -38.77
C LEU A 219 8.16 -8.12 -37.99
N ASP A 220 9.06 -8.76 -38.68
CA ASP A 220 10.26 -9.39 -38.11
C ASP A 220 11.54 -8.82 -38.74
N SER A 221 12.69 -9.41 -38.46
CA SER A 221 13.99 -8.98 -39.00
C SER A 221 14.09 -9.00 -40.52
N LYS A 222 13.13 -9.61 -41.20
CA LYS A 222 13.05 -9.68 -42.69
C LYS A 222 12.00 -8.73 -43.27
N GLY A 223 11.39 -7.87 -42.46
CA GLY A 223 10.32 -6.93 -42.84
C GLY A 223 8.92 -7.45 -42.54
N VAL A 224 7.91 -6.93 -43.22
CA VAL A 224 6.49 -7.26 -43.00
C VAL A 224 6.25 -8.76 -43.22
N ILE A 225 5.46 -9.35 -42.32
CA ILE A 225 5.05 -10.76 -42.41
C ILE A 225 3.82 -10.85 -43.29
N THR A 226 4.01 -11.29 -44.50
CA THR A 226 2.96 -11.46 -45.52
C THR A 226 2.59 -12.94 -45.70
N THR A 227 1.38 -13.23 -46.17
CA THR A 227 0.86 -14.59 -46.33
C THR A 227 1.62 -15.42 -47.40
N ASP A 228 2.32 -14.78 -48.30
CA ASP A 228 3.14 -15.41 -49.34
C ASP A 228 4.57 -15.74 -48.90
N ARG A 229 4.99 -15.29 -47.71
CA ARG A 229 6.33 -15.59 -47.20
C ARG A 229 6.49 -17.08 -46.87
N PRO A 230 7.57 -17.73 -47.37
CA PRO A 230 7.83 -19.14 -47.06
C PRO A 230 8.34 -19.34 -45.63
N ASN A 231 8.14 -20.55 -45.10
CA ASN A 231 8.70 -21.00 -43.80
C ASN A 231 8.29 -20.16 -42.59
N LEU A 232 7.07 -19.65 -42.56
CA LEU A 232 6.52 -19.02 -41.35
C LEU A 232 6.16 -20.08 -40.31
N THR A 233 6.46 -19.79 -39.04
CA THR A 233 5.94 -20.61 -37.94
C THR A 233 4.42 -20.43 -37.81
N THR A 234 3.73 -21.40 -37.23
CA THR A 234 2.28 -21.33 -36.99
C THR A 234 1.87 -20.03 -36.30
N GLN A 235 2.66 -19.57 -35.33
CA GLN A 235 2.40 -18.34 -34.59
C GLN A 235 2.49 -17.09 -35.48
N LYS A 236 3.47 -17.04 -36.40
CA LYS A 236 3.61 -15.93 -37.36
C LYS A 236 2.53 -15.96 -38.43
N GLN A 237 2.12 -17.16 -38.87
CA GLN A 237 1.04 -17.31 -39.88
C GLN A 237 -0.28 -16.70 -39.39
N MET A 238 -0.58 -16.73 -38.07
CA MET A 238 -1.79 -16.14 -37.53
C MET A 238 -1.93 -14.64 -37.79
N PHE A 239 -0.81 -13.94 -37.92
CA PHE A 239 -0.76 -12.48 -38.10
C PHE A 239 -0.14 -12.05 -39.41
N ALA A 240 -0.01 -12.98 -40.40
CA ALA A 240 0.47 -12.66 -41.73
C ALA A 240 -0.59 -11.84 -42.50
N THR A 241 -0.20 -10.68 -42.99
CA THR A 241 -1.08 -9.79 -43.75
C THR A 241 -1.16 -10.17 -45.25
N HIS A 242 -2.29 -9.87 -45.88
CA HIS A 242 -2.46 -9.96 -47.32
C HIS A 242 -1.97 -8.70 -48.06
N ARG A 243 -1.48 -7.70 -47.37
CA ARG A 243 -0.96 -6.46 -47.97
C ARG A 243 0.41 -6.72 -48.61
N THR A 244 0.47 -6.58 -49.92
CA THR A 244 1.70 -6.75 -50.72
C THR A 244 2.33 -5.42 -51.12
N ASP A 245 1.72 -4.31 -50.70
CA ASP A 245 2.16 -2.94 -50.98
C ASP A 245 3.14 -2.38 -49.95
N ILE A 246 3.36 -3.10 -48.83
CA ILE A 246 4.24 -2.70 -47.70
C ILE A 246 5.24 -3.81 -47.38
N HIS A 247 6.53 -3.44 -47.22
CA HIS A 247 7.62 -4.38 -46.96
C HIS A 247 8.45 -4.00 -45.74
N THR A 248 8.54 -2.70 -45.45
CA THR A 248 9.42 -2.13 -44.43
C THR A 248 8.63 -1.52 -43.29
N LEU A 249 9.31 -1.23 -42.16
CA LEU A 249 8.70 -0.52 -41.03
C LEU A 249 8.26 0.89 -41.45
N GLU A 250 9.09 1.58 -42.23
CA GLU A 250 8.81 2.94 -42.70
C GLU A 250 7.54 3.02 -43.57
N GLU A 251 7.29 2.00 -44.37
CA GLU A 251 6.06 1.90 -45.20
C GLU A 251 4.84 1.55 -44.31
N ALA A 252 5.00 0.60 -43.39
CA ALA A 252 3.93 0.10 -42.56
C ALA A 252 3.40 1.15 -41.57
N ILE A 253 4.29 2.04 -41.07
CA ILE A 253 3.94 2.99 -40.01
C ILE A 253 3.18 4.23 -40.52
N LYS A 254 3.22 4.49 -41.82
CA LYS A 254 2.50 5.65 -42.43
C LYS A 254 1.01 5.56 -42.18
N GLY A 255 0.47 6.54 -41.50
CA GLY A 255 -0.95 6.59 -41.14
C GLY A 255 -1.37 5.56 -40.06
N ALA A 256 -0.44 4.85 -39.42
CA ALA A 256 -0.75 3.96 -38.33
C ALA A 256 -1.14 4.73 -37.07
N ASP A 257 -2.11 4.23 -36.31
CA ASP A 257 -2.57 4.79 -35.05
C ASP A 257 -1.70 4.35 -33.88
N VAL A 258 -1.23 3.11 -33.92
CA VAL A 258 -0.50 2.47 -32.84
C VAL A 258 0.78 1.81 -33.36
N PHE A 259 1.89 2.09 -32.70
CA PHE A 259 3.15 1.37 -32.86
C PHE A 259 3.49 0.61 -31.58
N VAL A 260 3.82 -0.67 -31.71
CA VAL A 260 4.27 -1.53 -30.60
C VAL A 260 5.63 -2.12 -30.97
N GLY A 261 6.67 -1.63 -30.32
CA GLY A 261 8.04 -2.08 -30.49
C GLY A 261 8.39 -3.16 -29.48
N LEU A 262 8.77 -4.34 -29.98
CA LEU A 262 9.16 -5.52 -29.19
C LEU A 262 10.33 -6.24 -29.87
N SER A 263 11.30 -5.47 -30.35
CA SER A 263 12.42 -6.00 -31.16
C SER A 263 13.79 -5.53 -30.67
N LYS A 264 14.31 -4.45 -31.19
CA LYS A 264 15.62 -3.88 -30.85
C LYS A 264 15.57 -2.36 -30.85
N GLY A 265 16.47 -1.75 -30.08
CA GLY A 265 16.53 -0.30 -29.90
C GLY A 265 16.88 0.46 -31.21
N ASN A 266 16.49 1.73 -31.24
CA ASN A 266 16.84 2.74 -32.25
C ASN A 266 16.39 2.36 -33.71
N VAL A 267 15.22 1.74 -33.86
CA VAL A 267 14.65 1.38 -35.14
C VAL A 267 13.53 2.32 -35.61
N LEU A 268 12.99 3.15 -34.70
CA LEU A 268 11.93 4.10 -34.99
C LEU A 268 12.52 5.52 -35.02
N SER A 269 12.31 6.24 -36.12
CA SER A 269 12.78 7.62 -36.27
C SER A 269 11.69 8.65 -35.96
N GLN A 270 12.10 9.91 -35.72
CA GLN A 270 11.15 11.01 -35.52
C GLN A 270 10.27 11.22 -36.77
N ASP A 271 10.80 11.05 -37.98
CA ASP A 271 10.03 11.20 -39.24
C ASP A 271 8.98 10.09 -39.37
N MET A 272 9.29 8.89 -38.94
CA MET A 272 8.31 7.81 -38.87
C MET A 272 7.14 8.18 -37.94
N ILE A 273 7.41 8.70 -36.78
CA ILE A 273 6.34 9.17 -35.84
C ILE A 273 5.53 10.30 -36.47
N ARG A 274 6.19 11.26 -37.14
CA ARG A 274 5.47 12.35 -37.86
C ARG A 274 4.53 11.84 -38.92
N SER A 275 4.84 10.68 -39.56
CA SER A 275 4.01 10.07 -40.59
C SER A 275 2.81 9.27 -40.05
N MET A 276 2.73 9.03 -38.76
CA MET A 276 1.59 8.34 -38.12
C MET A 276 0.31 9.18 -38.12
N ALA A 277 -0.81 8.55 -37.85
CA ALA A 277 -2.11 9.22 -37.64
C ALA A 277 -2.08 10.26 -36.51
N ASP A 278 -3.10 11.07 -36.40
CA ASP A 278 -3.24 12.04 -35.29
C ASP A 278 -3.32 11.32 -33.94
N SER A 279 -2.75 11.94 -32.88
CA SER A 279 -2.65 11.38 -31.55
C SER A 279 -2.13 9.94 -31.54
N PRO A 280 -0.91 9.70 -32.10
CA PRO A 280 -0.36 8.37 -32.23
C PRO A 280 0.04 7.80 -30.88
N ILE A 281 -0.18 6.50 -30.72
CA ILE A 281 0.21 5.73 -29.54
C ILE A 281 1.49 4.98 -29.87
N VAL A 282 2.55 5.23 -29.08
CA VAL A 282 3.88 4.65 -29.30
C VAL A 282 4.34 3.88 -28.07
N PHE A 283 4.38 2.56 -28.15
CA PHE A 283 4.91 1.66 -27.13
C PHE A 283 6.30 1.18 -27.59
N ALA A 284 7.36 1.79 -27.04
CA ALA A 284 8.75 1.42 -27.33
C ALA A 284 9.29 0.57 -26.16
N LEU A 285 9.16 -0.76 -26.27
CA LEU A 285 9.33 -1.71 -25.17
C LEU A 285 10.62 -2.52 -25.24
N ALA A 286 11.48 -2.30 -26.24
CA ALA A 286 12.78 -2.97 -26.32
C ALA A 286 13.68 -2.61 -25.14
N ASN A 287 14.36 -3.61 -24.57
CA ASN A 287 15.30 -3.48 -23.45
C ASN A 287 16.71 -3.92 -23.91
N PRO A 288 17.77 -3.23 -23.42
CA PRO A 288 17.80 -2.08 -22.52
C PRO A 288 17.58 -0.72 -23.22
N VAL A 289 17.62 -0.69 -24.56
CA VAL A 289 17.46 0.53 -25.36
C VAL A 289 16.12 0.45 -26.09
N PRO A 290 15.21 1.42 -25.92
CA PRO A 290 13.91 1.43 -26.59
C PRO A 290 14.07 1.70 -28.12
N GLU A 291 13.04 1.40 -28.90
CA GLU A 291 13.00 1.63 -30.33
C GLU A 291 13.21 3.10 -30.75
N ILE A 292 12.80 4.02 -29.86
CA ILE A 292 13.08 5.46 -29.92
C ILE A 292 13.17 5.99 -28.48
N SER A 293 14.02 7.00 -28.22
CA SER A 293 14.05 7.64 -26.90
C SER A 293 12.74 8.40 -26.62
N TYR A 294 12.40 8.55 -25.33
CA TYR A 294 11.22 9.31 -24.92
C TYR A 294 11.32 10.77 -25.40
N GLU A 295 12.51 11.37 -25.30
CA GLU A 295 12.80 12.74 -25.70
C GLU A 295 12.60 12.93 -27.21
N ASP A 296 13.11 12.01 -28.04
CA ASP A 296 12.97 12.10 -29.50
C ASP A 296 11.52 11.89 -29.94
N ALA A 297 10.79 10.98 -29.28
CA ALA A 297 9.38 10.76 -29.57
C ALA A 297 8.56 12.02 -29.27
N MET A 298 8.74 12.61 -28.09
CA MET A 298 8.03 13.83 -27.69
C MET A 298 8.46 15.07 -28.50
N ALA A 299 9.71 15.13 -28.97
CA ALA A 299 10.18 16.18 -29.86
C ALA A 299 9.65 16.06 -31.29
N SER A 300 9.21 14.87 -31.70
CA SER A 300 8.68 14.64 -33.05
C SER A 300 7.35 15.34 -33.29
N ARG A 301 6.44 15.26 -32.30
CA ARG A 301 5.12 15.92 -32.31
C ARG A 301 4.50 15.93 -30.90
N PRO A 302 3.70 16.96 -30.54
CA PRO A 302 3.22 17.17 -29.16
C PRO A 302 2.08 16.26 -28.73
N ASP A 303 1.40 15.60 -29.66
CA ASP A 303 0.21 14.76 -29.40
C ASP A 303 0.55 13.25 -29.25
N VAL A 304 1.83 12.89 -29.19
CA VAL A 304 2.26 11.49 -28.99
C VAL A 304 1.89 10.99 -27.61
N LEU A 305 1.23 9.84 -27.53
CA LEU A 305 1.02 9.07 -26.31
C LEU A 305 2.13 8.02 -26.19
N MET A 306 3.13 8.31 -25.36
CA MET A 306 4.35 7.50 -25.25
C MET A 306 4.34 6.61 -24.03
N SER A 307 4.79 5.35 -24.22
CA SER A 307 5.08 4.39 -23.18
C SER A 307 6.42 3.67 -23.44
N THR A 308 7.12 3.34 -22.38
CA THR A 308 8.38 2.58 -22.43
C THR A 308 8.43 1.51 -21.32
N GLY A 309 9.40 0.60 -21.39
CA GLY A 309 9.72 -0.34 -20.32
C GLY A 309 10.47 0.31 -19.12
N ARG A 310 10.94 1.55 -19.27
CA ARG A 310 11.81 2.21 -18.28
C ARG A 310 11.01 2.89 -17.17
N SER A 311 11.51 2.80 -15.94
CA SER A 311 10.87 3.37 -14.73
C SER A 311 11.02 4.89 -14.60
N ASP A 312 11.96 5.48 -15.32
CA ASP A 312 12.27 6.92 -15.28
C ASP A 312 11.35 7.77 -16.17
N TYR A 313 10.46 7.14 -16.95
CA TYR A 313 9.51 7.83 -17.83
C TYR A 313 8.05 7.62 -17.43
N PRO A 314 7.14 8.48 -17.91
CA PRO A 314 5.69 8.27 -17.78
C PRO A 314 5.23 6.95 -18.41
N ASN A 315 4.10 6.42 -17.93
CA ASN A 315 3.42 5.25 -18.52
C ASN A 315 4.34 4.03 -18.71
N GLN A 316 5.08 3.65 -17.66
CA GLN A 316 5.94 2.48 -17.71
C GLN A 316 5.13 1.20 -17.91
N ILE A 317 5.43 0.43 -18.97
CA ILE A 317 4.96 -0.95 -19.14
C ILE A 317 5.97 -1.88 -18.48
N ASN A 318 5.57 -2.45 -17.33
CA ASN A 318 6.43 -3.32 -16.54
C ASN A 318 5.60 -4.50 -16.02
N ASN A 319 6.07 -5.71 -16.23
CA ASN A 319 5.39 -6.95 -15.85
C ASN A 319 5.06 -7.02 -14.36
N VAL A 320 5.80 -6.32 -13.49
CA VAL A 320 5.54 -6.26 -12.04
C VAL A 320 4.16 -5.72 -11.68
N ILE A 321 3.53 -4.95 -12.57
CA ILE A 321 2.15 -4.46 -12.38
C ILE A 321 1.12 -5.60 -12.51
N GLY A 322 1.51 -6.76 -13.05
CA GLY A 322 0.62 -7.88 -13.38
C GLY A 322 0.91 -9.17 -12.64
N PHE A 323 2.09 -9.79 -12.87
CA PHE A 323 2.33 -11.18 -12.49
C PHE A 323 2.15 -11.47 -10.99
N PRO A 324 2.55 -10.61 -10.03
CA PRO A 324 2.40 -10.95 -8.62
C PRO A 324 0.94 -11.09 -8.22
N TYR A 325 0.11 -10.20 -8.75
CA TYR A 325 -1.32 -10.14 -8.43
C TYR A 325 -2.13 -11.20 -9.18
N ILE A 326 -1.71 -11.57 -10.40
CA ILE A 326 -2.32 -12.65 -11.17
C ILE A 326 -2.10 -13.99 -10.44
N PHE A 327 -0.85 -14.26 -10.01
CA PHE A 327 -0.55 -15.45 -9.22
C PHE A 327 -1.24 -15.40 -7.85
N ARG A 328 -1.31 -14.23 -7.19
CA ARG A 328 -2.03 -14.09 -5.91
C ARG A 328 -3.50 -14.49 -6.06
N GLY A 329 -4.19 -13.93 -7.05
CA GLY A 329 -5.60 -14.28 -7.31
C GLY A 329 -5.79 -15.76 -7.67
N ALA A 330 -4.88 -16.35 -8.44
CA ALA A 330 -4.92 -17.77 -8.81
C ALA A 330 -4.66 -18.69 -7.60
N LEU A 331 -3.65 -18.37 -6.77
CA LEU A 331 -3.31 -19.16 -5.58
C LEU A 331 -4.41 -19.14 -4.52
N ASP A 332 -5.05 -17.99 -4.28
CA ASP A 332 -6.06 -17.84 -3.23
C ASP A 332 -7.31 -18.69 -3.45
N VAL A 333 -7.62 -19.00 -4.70
CA VAL A 333 -8.70 -19.89 -5.08
C VAL A 333 -8.22 -21.30 -5.47
N HIS A 334 -6.93 -21.60 -5.27
CA HIS A 334 -6.28 -22.85 -5.66
C HIS A 334 -6.60 -23.21 -7.12
N ALA A 335 -6.42 -22.25 -8.02
CA ALA A 335 -6.75 -22.43 -9.43
C ALA A 335 -5.95 -23.57 -10.08
N LYS A 336 -6.53 -24.26 -11.04
CA LYS A 336 -5.86 -25.31 -11.84
C LYS A 336 -5.04 -24.74 -12.99
N ALA A 337 -5.36 -23.53 -13.41
CA ALA A 337 -4.70 -22.85 -14.53
C ALA A 337 -4.86 -21.35 -14.41
N ILE A 338 -4.01 -20.59 -15.13
CA ILE A 338 -4.26 -19.19 -15.49
C ILE A 338 -4.77 -19.22 -16.95
N ASN A 339 -6.08 -19.00 -17.12
CA ASN A 339 -6.74 -19.03 -18.42
C ASN A 339 -6.88 -17.62 -19.05
N GLU A 340 -7.49 -17.54 -20.24
CA GLU A 340 -7.63 -16.26 -20.97
C GLU A 340 -8.59 -15.31 -20.25
N GLU A 341 -9.65 -15.83 -19.61
CA GLU A 341 -10.62 -15.05 -18.84
C GLU A 341 -9.92 -14.34 -17.64
N MET A 342 -9.05 -15.04 -16.94
CA MET A 342 -8.25 -14.45 -15.84
C MET A 342 -7.28 -13.37 -16.33
N LYS A 343 -6.64 -13.57 -17.49
CA LYS A 343 -5.74 -12.57 -18.10
C LYS A 343 -6.53 -11.33 -18.53
N MET A 344 -7.69 -11.51 -19.15
CA MET A 344 -8.55 -10.39 -19.55
C MET A 344 -9.11 -9.64 -18.32
N ALA A 345 -9.44 -10.35 -17.24
CA ALA A 345 -9.85 -9.71 -15.99
C ALA A 345 -8.72 -8.83 -15.40
N ALA A 346 -7.46 -9.31 -15.46
CA ALA A 346 -6.31 -8.52 -15.06
C ALA A 346 -6.13 -7.27 -15.93
N VAL A 347 -6.25 -7.40 -17.28
CA VAL A 347 -6.19 -6.26 -18.22
C VAL A 347 -7.21 -5.18 -17.83
N HIS A 348 -8.46 -5.57 -17.62
CA HIS A 348 -9.52 -4.62 -17.27
C HIS A 348 -9.28 -3.98 -15.90
N ALA A 349 -8.93 -4.76 -14.88
CA ALA A 349 -8.67 -4.26 -13.54
C ALA A 349 -7.52 -3.24 -13.52
N ILE A 350 -6.41 -3.52 -14.20
CA ILE A 350 -5.27 -2.61 -14.32
C ILE A 350 -5.66 -1.31 -15.05
N ALA A 351 -6.40 -1.44 -16.15
CA ALA A 351 -6.85 -0.29 -16.93
C ALA A 351 -7.80 0.61 -16.12
N ASP A 352 -8.77 0.02 -15.43
CA ASP A 352 -9.78 0.76 -14.67
C ASP A 352 -9.17 1.41 -13.41
N LEU A 353 -8.14 0.78 -12.80
CA LEU A 353 -7.42 1.34 -11.66
C LEU A 353 -6.72 2.67 -12.00
N ALA A 354 -6.15 2.80 -13.19
CA ALA A 354 -5.50 4.03 -13.65
C ALA A 354 -6.45 5.25 -13.69
N LYS A 355 -7.75 5.01 -13.82
CA LYS A 355 -8.79 6.06 -13.89
C LYS A 355 -9.25 6.57 -12.54
N GLN A 356 -8.93 5.84 -11.48
CA GLN A 356 -9.27 6.24 -10.10
C GLN A 356 -8.27 7.27 -9.57
N PRO A 357 -8.64 8.09 -8.56
CA PRO A 357 -7.73 9.01 -7.91
C PRO A 357 -6.46 8.30 -7.43
N VAL A 358 -5.29 8.86 -7.75
CA VAL A 358 -3.99 8.25 -7.42
C VAL A 358 -3.67 8.46 -5.94
N PRO A 359 -3.32 7.43 -5.17
CA PRO A 359 -2.93 7.55 -3.77
C PRO A 359 -1.67 8.42 -3.60
N ASP A 360 -1.61 9.19 -2.50
CA ASP A 360 -0.47 10.09 -2.25
C ASP A 360 0.88 9.37 -2.14
N ILE A 361 0.90 8.16 -1.60
CA ILE A 361 2.12 7.35 -1.53
C ILE A 361 2.76 7.13 -2.92
N VAL A 362 1.94 7.01 -3.96
CA VAL A 362 2.43 6.90 -5.35
C VAL A 362 3.06 8.21 -5.79
N ASN A 363 2.40 9.35 -5.48
CA ASN A 363 2.93 10.68 -5.79
C ASN A 363 4.26 10.96 -5.05
N GLU A 364 4.36 10.56 -3.79
CA GLU A 364 5.56 10.73 -2.95
C GLU A 364 6.75 9.93 -3.49
N VAL A 365 6.55 8.65 -3.79
CA VAL A 365 7.62 7.77 -4.31
C VAL A 365 8.18 8.26 -5.65
N TYR A 366 7.33 8.83 -6.50
CA TYR A 366 7.76 9.38 -7.80
C TYR A 366 8.09 10.87 -7.77
N HIS A 367 8.07 11.51 -6.57
CA HIS A 367 8.37 12.94 -6.38
C HIS A 367 7.53 13.86 -7.28
N VAL A 368 6.26 13.54 -7.46
CA VAL A 368 5.26 14.29 -8.21
C VAL A 368 4.05 14.61 -7.33
N ASN A 369 3.23 15.60 -7.71
CA ASN A 369 2.16 16.05 -6.83
C ASN A 369 0.75 15.89 -7.42
N ASP A 370 0.64 15.45 -8.69
CA ASP A 370 -0.59 15.62 -9.47
C ASP A 370 -0.83 14.52 -10.49
N LEU A 371 -0.38 13.29 -10.25
CA LEU A 371 -0.67 12.17 -11.15
C LEU A 371 -2.19 11.98 -11.26
N SER A 372 -2.69 11.97 -12.48
CA SER A 372 -4.10 11.74 -12.79
C SER A 372 -4.22 11.15 -14.19
N PHE A 373 -5.30 10.40 -14.44
CA PHE A 373 -5.57 9.80 -15.74
C PHE A 373 -5.44 10.80 -16.90
N GLY A 374 -4.68 10.43 -17.93
CA GLY A 374 -4.40 11.26 -19.09
C GLY A 374 -3.10 10.88 -19.79
N PRO A 375 -2.58 11.73 -20.71
CA PRO A 375 -1.44 11.39 -21.56
C PRO A 375 -0.17 10.95 -20.82
N LYS A 376 0.03 11.41 -19.57
CA LYS A 376 1.20 11.08 -18.76
C LYS A 376 0.93 10.00 -17.70
N TYR A 377 -0.33 9.53 -17.58
CA TYR A 377 -0.72 8.50 -16.63
C TYR A 377 -1.95 7.76 -17.14
N PHE A 378 -1.74 6.79 -18.01
CA PHE A 378 -2.79 5.87 -18.47
C PHE A 378 -2.53 4.42 -18.05
N ILE A 379 -1.51 4.20 -17.23
CA ILE A 379 -1.21 2.92 -16.59
C ILE A 379 -0.78 3.16 -15.13
N PRO A 380 -1.20 2.32 -14.16
CA PRO A 380 -0.79 2.47 -12.76
C PRO A 380 0.71 2.33 -12.59
N LYS A 381 1.25 2.93 -11.53
CA LYS A 381 2.66 2.72 -11.16
C LYS A 381 2.83 1.43 -10.37
N PRO A 382 3.99 0.75 -10.46
CA PRO A 382 4.27 -0.51 -9.74
C PRO A 382 4.05 -0.46 -8.22
N VAL A 383 4.27 0.70 -7.62
CA VAL A 383 4.12 0.93 -6.17
C VAL A 383 2.68 1.23 -5.73
N ASP A 384 1.71 1.21 -6.64
CA ASP A 384 0.32 1.48 -6.29
C ASP A 384 -0.24 0.35 -5.40
N PRO A 385 -0.55 0.64 -4.13
CA PRO A 385 -0.96 -0.38 -3.17
C PRO A 385 -2.30 -1.05 -3.51
N ARG A 386 -3.11 -0.44 -4.36
CA ARG A 386 -4.41 -0.96 -4.76
C ARG A 386 -4.32 -2.10 -5.78
N LEU A 387 -3.15 -2.27 -6.43
CA LEU A 387 -2.96 -3.34 -7.43
C LEU A 387 -3.26 -4.73 -6.85
N ILE A 388 -2.85 -4.99 -5.61
CA ILE A 388 -3.10 -6.31 -4.99
C ILE A 388 -4.58 -6.57 -4.77
N THR A 389 -5.35 -5.58 -4.35
CA THR A 389 -6.79 -5.75 -4.10
C THR A 389 -7.61 -5.81 -5.37
N GLU A 390 -7.33 -4.92 -6.33
CA GLU A 390 -8.15 -4.83 -7.53
C GLU A 390 -7.81 -5.93 -8.54
N VAL A 391 -6.53 -6.17 -8.82
CA VAL A 391 -6.13 -7.16 -9.82
C VAL A 391 -6.32 -8.58 -9.30
N SER A 392 -5.88 -8.88 -8.04
CA SER A 392 -6.03 -10.24 -7.50
C SER A 392 -7.49 -10.63 -7.33
N ALA A 393 -8.35 -9.71 -6.90
CA ALA A 393 -9.78 -9.99 -6.79
C ALA A 393 -10.43 -10.23 -8.15
N ALA A 394 -10.10 -9.45 -9.17
CA ALA A 394 -10.61 -9.65 -10.52
C ALA A 394 -10.20 -11.01 -11.09
N VAL A 395 -8.92 -11.38 -10.91
CA VAL A 395 -8.38 -12.67 -11.37
C VAL A 395 -9.02 -13.84 -10.62
N ALA A 396 -9.14 -13.75 -9.28
CA ALA A 396 -9.78 -14.79 -8.47
C ALA A 396 -11.27 -14.98 -8.87
N LYS A 397 -11.98 -13.88 -9.13
CA LYS A 397 -13.37 -13.91 -9.60
C LYS A 397 -13.49 -14.60 -10.96
N ALA A 398 -12.65 -14.22 -11.91
CA ALA A 398 -12.61 -14.85 -13.23
C ALA A 398 -12.26 -16.35 -13.15
N ALA A 399 -11.35 -16.75 -12.26
CA ALA A 399 -11.03 -18.16 -12.04
C ALA A 399 -12.23 -18.97 -11.51
N ILE A 400 -13.01 -18.39 -10.60
CA ILE A 400 -14.24 -19.01 -10.07
C ILE A 400 -15.30 -19.11 -11.18
N GLU A 401 -15.56 -18.02 -11.90
CA GLU A 401 -16.57 -17.94 -12.95
C GLU A 401 -16.27 -18.86 -14.15
N SER A 402 -14.99 -19.01 -14.50
CA SER A 402 -14.56 -19.92 -15.58
C SER A 402 -14.38 -21.38 -15.12
N GLY A 403 -14.62 -21.71 -13.84
CA GLY A 403 -14.61 -23.06 -13.32
C GLY A 403 -13.23 -23.68 -13.11
N VAL A 404 -12.15 -22.90 -13.14
CA VAL A 404 -10.79 -23.40 -12.89
C VAL A 404 -10.38 -23.33 -11.43
N ALA A 405 -11.14 -22.65 -10.57
CA ALA A 405 -10.91 -22.56 -9.13
C ALA A 405 -11.35 -23.84 -8.40
N ARG A 406 -10.58 -24.26 -7.37
CA ARG A 406 -10.97 -25.30 -6.40
C ARG A 406 -11.70 -24.74 -5.19
N LYS A 407 -11.47 -23.47 -4.88
CA LYS A 407 -12.04 -22.76 -3.72
C LYS A 407 -12.82 -21.54 -4.20
N THR A 408 -13.97 -21.28 -3.57
CA THR A 408 -14.77 -20.08 -3.83
C THR A 408 -14.57 -19.03 -2.76
N ILE A 409 -14.69 -17.76 -3.15
CA ILE A 409 -14.70 -16.61 -2.26
C ILE A 409 -16.12 -16.04 -2.26
N THR A 410 -16.76 -15.99 -1.09
CA THR A 410 -18.13 -15.48 -0.92
C THR A 410 -18.17 -14.06 -0.38
N ASP A 411 -17.17 -13.67 0.43
CA ASP A 411 -17.02 -12.35 1.02
C ASP A 411 -15.80 -11.64 0.40
N TRP A 412 -16.06 -10.83 -0.63
CA TRP A 412 -15.04 -10.11 -1.38
C TRP A 412 -14.43 -8.95 -0.58
N ASP A 413 -15.21 -8.33 0.31
CA ASP A 413 -14.71 -7.24 1.14
C ASP A 413 -13.70 -7.74 2.16
N SER A 414 -14.01 -8.84 2.85
CA SER A 414 -13.07 -9.52 3.73
C SER A 414 -11.84 -10.02 2.97
N TYR A 415 -12.00 -10.52 1.74
CA TYR A 415 -10.88 -10.96 0.93
C TYR A 415 -9.92 -9.81 0.60
N LYS A 416 -10.44 -8.67 0.11
CA LYS A 416 -9.62 -7.47 -0.18
C LYS A 416 -8.92 -6.96 1.09
N LYS A 417 -9.60 -6.96 2.23
CA LYS A 417 -9.01 -6.59 3.52
C LYS A 417 -7.83 -7.50 3.91
N ASN A 418 -7.97 -8.81 3.74
CA ASN A 418 -6.90 -9.77 4.02
C ASN A 418 -5.69 -9.58 3.09
N LEU A 419 -5.90 -9.18 1.84
CA LEU A 419 -4.81 -8.85 0.90
C LEU A 419 -4.02 -7.61 1.35
N MET A 420 -4.68 -6.58 1.89
CA MET A 420 -4.01 -5.40 2.45
C MET A 420 -3.19 -5.75 3.69
N GLU A 421 -3.73 -6.61 4.57
CA GLU A 421 -3.00 -7.12 5.75
C GLU A 421 -1.76 -7.93 5.37
N LEU A 422 -1.85 -8.74 4.32
CA LEU A 422 -0.75 -9.59 3.85
C LEU A 422 0.52 -8.78 3.50
N LEU A 423 0.33 -7.57 2.98
CA LEU A 423 1.43 -6.66 2.66
C LEU A 423 1.76 -5.67 3.80
N GLY A 424 1.14 -5.79 4.97
CA GLY A 424 1.32 -4.86 6.08
C GLY A 424 0.80 -3.44 5.79
N GLN A 425 -0.06 -3.28 4.80
CA GLN A 425 -0.58 -1.98 4.38
C GLN A 425 -1.71 -1.48 5.28
N GLU A 426 -2.45 -2.38 5.89
CA GLU A 426 -3.50 -2.07 6.86
C GLU A 426 -3.53 -3.14 7.95
N THR A 427 -3.61 -2.70 9.19
CA THR A 427 -3.65 -3.59 10.33
C THR A 427 -5.07 -3.79 10.83
N LYS A 428 -5.31 -4.85 11.59
CA LYS A 428 -6.63 -5.11 12.20
C LYS A 428 -7.13 -3.91 13.03
N LEU A 429 -6.22 -3.24 13.73
CA LEU A 429 -6.55 -2.08 14.56
C LEU A 429 -7.04 -0.91 13.68
N THR A 430 -6.26 -0.54 12.66
CA THR A 430 -6.60 0.57 11.74
C THR A 430 -7.90 0.29 11.01
N ARG A 431 -8.09 -0.95 10.56
CA ARG A 431 -9.34 -1.36 9.91
C ARG A 431 -10.55 -1.21 10.83
N ASN A 432 -10.47 -1.73 12.07
CA ASN A 432 -11.55 -1.59 13.03
C ASN A 432 -11.87 -0.12 13.32
N LEU A 433 -10.83 0.72 13.38
CA LEU A 433 -10.96 2.17 13.53
C LEU A 433 -11.73 2.79 12.35
N HIS A 434 -11.33 2.48 11.11
CA HIS A 434 -11.98 3.00 9.91
C HIS A 434 -13.43 2.49 9.76
N ASP A 435 -13.66 1.20 9.99
CA ASP A 435 -15.01 0.62 9.89
C ASP A 435 -15.97 1.25 10.93
N THR A 436 -15.48 1.49 12.15
CA THR A 436 -16.28 2.17 13.20
C THR A 436 -16.57 3.63 12.82
N ALA A 437 -15.60 4.35 12.28
CA ALA A 437 -15.79 5.72 11.82
C ALA A 437 -16.83 5.82 10.69
N ARG A 438 -16.83 4.89 9.72
CA ARG A 438 -17.84 4.81 8.64
C ARG A 438 -19.26 4.60 9.16
N MET A 439 -19.42 3.83 10.22
CA MET A 439 -20.76 3.59 10.81
C MET A 439 -21.32 4.83 11.50
N HIS A 440 -20.49 5.76 11.93
CA HIS A 440 -20.88 6.91 12.75
C HIS A 440 -20.27 8.24 12.29
N PRO A 441 -20.47 8.67 11.02
CA PRO A 441 -19.84 9.86 10.48
C PRO A 441 -20.23 11.13 11.26
N GLN A 442 -19.26 12.04 11.46
CA GLN A 442 -19.41 13.26 12.26
C GLN A 442 -18.97 14.49 11.46
N ARG A 443 -19.34 15.70 11.93
CA ARG A 443 -18.86 16.98 11.36
C ARG A 443 -17.48 17.29 11.92
N VAL A 444 -16.45 17.30 11.06
CA VAL A 444 -15.06 17.52 11.47
C VAL A 444 -14.49 18.79 10.86
N VAL A 445 -13.99 19.67 11.69
CA VAL A 445 -13.32 20.91 11.27
C VAL A 445 -11.83 20.66 11.03
N PHE A 446 -11.35 21.01 9.86
CA PHE A 446 -9.94 20.99 9.47
C PHE A 446 -9.42 22.42 9.43
N ALA A 447 -8.61 22.79 10.42
CA ALA A 447 -8.19 24.19 10.64
C ALA A 447 -7.29 24.75 9.54
N GLU A 448 -6.37 23.96 9.03
CA GLU A 448 -5.45 24.35 7.96
C GLU A 448 -5.95 23.90 6.58
N GLY A 449 -7.21 24.21 6.23
CA GLY A 449 -7.88 23.72 5.01
C GLY A 449 -7.11 24.00 3.71
N ALA A 450 -6.31 25.05 3.64
CA ALA A 450 -5.48 25.37 2.47
C ALA A 450 -4.12 24.62 2.44
N HIS A 451 -3.78 23.81 3.46
CA HIS A 451 -2.60 22.96 3.40
C HIS A 451 -2.88 21.75 2.50
N PRO A 452 -1.99 21.39 1.54
CA PRO A 452 -2.23 20.29 0.62
C PRO A 452 -2.59 18.97 1.31
N SER A 453 -1.81 18.52 2.30
CA SER A 453 -2.05 17.28 3.03
C SER A 453 -3.37 17.31 3.81
N MET A 454 -3.72 18.45 4.45
CA MET A 454 -4.97 18.59 5.19
C MET A 454 -6.19 18.53 4.26
N MET A 455 -6.13 19.19 3.12
CA MET A 455 -7.21 19.18 2.11
C MET A 455 -7.39 17.79 1.53
N LYS A 456 -6.32 17.10 1.16
CA LYS A 456 -6.36 15.72 0.65
C LYS A 456 -6.96 14.78 1.69
N ALA A 457 -6.53 14.86 2.94
CA ALA A 457 -7.06 14.04 4.03
C ALA A 457 -8.56 14.29 4.27
N ALA A 458 -9.01 15.55 4.23
CA ALA A 458 -10.43 15.87 4.36
C ALA A 458 -11.28 15.31 3.21
N VAL A 459 -10.79 15.42 1.96
CA VAL A 459 -11.47 14.86 0.78
C VAL A 459 -11.48 13.32 0.86
N GLN A 460 -10.38 12.70 1.26
CA GLN A 460 -10.28 11.25 1.43
C GLN A 460 -11.23 10.77 2.52
N ALA A 461 -11.20 11.35 3.71
CA ALA A 461 -12.07 10.98 4.82
C ALA A 461 -13.56 11.10 4.48
N LYS A 462 -13.93 12.11 3.67
CA LYS A 462 -15.27 12.22 3.11
C LYS A 462 -15.59 11.09 2.14
N THR A 463 -14.69 10.81 1.19
CA THR A 463 -14.87 9.76 0.17
C THR A 463 -15.02 8.40 0.82
N GLU A 464 -14.25 8.14 1.88
CA GLU A 464 -14.32 6.91 2.67
C GLU A 464 -15.53 6.87 3.62
N GLY A 465 -16.30 7.95 3.72
CA GLY A 465 -17.53 8.02 4.51
C GLY A 465 -17.31 8.25 6.00
N PHE A 466 -16.14 8.71 6.45
CA PHE A 466 -15.84 8.94 7.86
C PHE A 466 -16.50 10.19 8.41
N CYS A 467 -16.56 11.27 7.63
CA CYS A 467 -17.01 12.56 8.16
C CYS A 467 -17.66 13.46 7.13
N TYR A 468 -18.29 14.52 7.65
CA TYR A 468 -18.72 15.71 6.91
C TYR A 468 -17.66 16.80 7.16
N PRO A 469 -16.69 17.00 6.25
CA PRO A 469 -15.59 17.92 6.50
C PRO A 469 -16.02 19.39 6.41
N ILE A 470 -15.41 20.22 7.27
CA ILE A 470 -15.50 21.67 7.26
C ILE A 470 -14.08 22.22 7.12
N LEU A 471 -13.77 22.87 6.01
CA LEU A 471 -12.44 23.46 5.78
C LEU A 471 -12.42 24.93 6.19
N LEU A 472 -11.56 25.30 7.13
CA LEU A 472 -11.36 26.71 7.48
C LEU A 472 -10.34 27.37 6.53
N GLY A 473 -10.73 28.52 5.96
CA GLY A 473 -9.88 29.35 5.12
C GLY A 473 -10.66 30.12 4.08
N ASN A 474 -9.97 31.02 3.38
CA ASN A 474 -10.61 31.80 2.31
C ASN A 474 -11.08 30.87 1.17
N PRO A 475 -12.36 30.87 0.80
CA PRO A 475 -12.93 29.94 -0.19
C PRO A 475 -12.25 29.98 -1.55
N ASP A 476 -11.85 31.16 -2.04
CA ASP A 476 -11.19 31.29 -3.34
C ASP A 476 -9.77 30.70 -3.31
N ARG A 477 -9.08 30.82 -2.16
CA ARG A 477 -7.79 30.15 -1.95
C ARG A 477 -7.96 28.65 -1.86
N LEU A 478 -8.97 28.17 -1.15
CA LEU A 478 -9.29 26.73 -1.03
C LEU A 478 -9.60 26.12 -2.40
N ARG A 479 -10.45 26.77 -3.21
CA ARG A 479 -10.78 26.31 -4.57
C ARG A 479 -9.56 26.27 -5.47
N ARG A 480 -8.71 27.31 -5.47
CA ARG A 480 -7.44 27.32 -6.26
C ARG A 480 -6.50 26.19 -5.84
N VAL A 481 -6.39 25.87 -4.55
CA VAL A 481 -5.57 24.75 -4.09
C VAL A 481 -6.18 23.43 -4.55
N ALA A 482 -7.50 23.26 -4.43
CA ALA A 482 -8.20 22.07 -4.90
C ALA A 482 -8.06 21.86 -6.41
N GLU A 483 -8.22 22.92 -7.22
CA GLU A 483 -8.01 22.86 -8.68
C GLU A 483 -6.59 22.40 -9.03
N ARG A 484 -5.58 22.98 -8.37
CA ARG A 484 -4.18 22.58 -8.55
C ARG A 484 -3.94 21.11 -8.20
N LEU A 485 -4.61 20.61 -7.15
CA LEU A 485 -4.50 19.22 -6.67
C LEU A 485 -5.51 18.28 -7.36
N LYS A 486 -6.36 18.81 -8.26
CA LYS A 486 -7.44 18.09 -8.93
C LYS A 486 -8.39 17.38 -7.97
N LEU A 487 -8.69 18.03 -6.83
CA LEU A 487 -9.61 17.54 -5.81
C LEU A 487 -10.99 18.10 -6.00
N ASN A 488 -12.00 17.28 -5.78
CA ASN A 488 -13.40 17.71 -5.76
C ASN A 488 -13.81 18.13 -4.34
N LEU A 489 -14.25 19.39 -4.17
CA LEU A 489 -14.75 19.93 -2.91
C LEU A 489 -16.29 19.89 -2.79
N ASP A 490 -17.02 19.26 -3.71
CA ASP A 490 -18.48 19.17 -3.66
C ASP A 490 -18.95 18.57 -2.34
N GLY A 491 -19.89 19.24 -1.66
CA GLY A 491 -20.41 18.80 -0.36
C GLY A 491 -19.40 18.90 0.80
N ILE A 492 -18.33 19.69 0.66
CA ILE A 492 -17.44 20.11 1.75
C ILE A 492 -17.78 21.58 2.08
N GLU A 493 -18.04 21.84 3.36
CA GLU A 493 -18.32 23.20 3.83
C GLU A 493 -17.02 24.02 3.90
N LEU A 494 -17.00 25.22 3.29
CA LEU A 494 -15.87 26.13 3.28
C LEU A 494 -16.23 27.37 4.11
N ILE A 495 -15.47 27.64 5.19
CA ILE A 495 -15.73 28.75 6.10
C ILE A 495 -14.53 29.68 6.16
N ASP A 496 -14.72 30.93 5.75
CA ASP A 496 -13.75 32.02 6.02
C ASP A 496 -14.12 32.74 7.32
N MET A 497 -13.47 32.35 8.42
CA MET A 497 -13.71 32.97 9.72
C MET A 497 -13.48 34.50 9.74
N ARG A 498 -12.84 35.07 8.72
CA ARG A 498 -12.59 36.51 8.59
C ARG A 498 -13.63 37.24 7.78
N ALA A 499 -14.47 36.53 7.04
CA ALA A 499 -15.52 37.13 6.20
C ALA A 499 -16.56 37.83 7.05
N ASP A 500 -17.19 38.85 6.45
CA ASP A 500 -18.23 39.66 7.11
C ASP A 500 -19.47 38.81 7.49
N GLN A 501 -19.79 37.83 6.67
CA GLN A 501 -20.91 36.89 6.94
C GLN A 501 -20.71 36.09 8.25
N GLU A 502 -19.51 35.94 8.74
CA GLU A 502 -19.19 35.23 9.98
C GLU A 502 -19.17 36.19 11.21
N GLN A 503 -19.49 37.47 11.06
CA GLN A 503 -19.47 38.43 12.15
C GLN A 503 -20.38 38.01 13.30
N GLY A 504 -21.60 37.54 13.00
CA GLY A 504 -22.55 37.07 14.00
C GLY A 504 -22.04 35.85 14.77
N ARG A 505 -21.42 34.90 14.06
CA ARG A 505 -20.83 33.70 14.67
C ARG A 505 -19.62 34.07 15.53
N ARG A 506 -18.71 34.96 15.05
CA ARG A 506 -17.60 35.49 15.86
C ARG A 506 -18.08 36.17 17.15
N ALA A 507 -19.13 36.99 17.08
CA ALA A 507 -19.66 37.66 18.27
C ALA A 507 -20.27 36.68 19.27
N THR A 508 -20.98 35.64 18.80
CA THR A 508 -21.52 34.58 19.66
C THR A 508 -20.42 33.79 20.37
N TYR A 509 -19.38 33.38 19.62
CA TYR A 509 -18.23 32.66 20.14
C TYR A 509 -17.42 33.48 21.14
N ALA A 510 -17.17 34.76 20.82
CA ALA A 510 -16.50 35.69 21.70
C ALA A 510 -17.24 35.87 23.03
N LYS A 511 -18.55 36.04 22.98
CA LYS A 511 -19.41 36.13 24.18
C LYS A 511 -19.32 34.88 25.05
N HIS A 512 -19.33 33.70 24.41
CA HIS A 512 -19.19 32.43 25.10
C HIS A 512 -17.81 32.30 25.78
N LEU A 513 -16.71 32.57 25.04
CA LEU A 513 -15.35 32.49 25.55
C LEU A 513 -15.12 33.50 26.66
N ALA A 514 -15.54 34.76 26.53
CA ALA A 514 -15.41 35.79 27.56
C ALA A 514 -16.17 35.38 28.83
N LYS A 515 -17.38 34.84 28.71
CA LYS A 515 -18.12 34.30 29.88
C LYS A 515 -17.39 33.13 30.53
N LYS A 516 -16.89 32.17 29.76
CA LYS A 516 -16.16 30.98 30.25
C LYS A 516 -14.86 31.36 30.96
N ARG A 517 -14.20 32.43 30.54
CA ARG A 517 -12.88 32.88 31.02
C ARG A 517 -12.92 34.23 31.80
N ALA A 518 -14.10 34.70 32.19
CA ALA A 518 -14.27 35.96 32.88
C ALA A 518 -13.38 36.10 34.13
N ARG A 519 -13.25 35.05 34.95
CA ARG A 519 -12.37 35.03 36.12
C ARG A 519 -10.87 35.04 35.82
N GLN A 520 -10.49 34.90 34.53
CA GLN A 520 -9.12 34.99 34.03
C GLN A 520 -8.84 36.30 33.34
N GLY A 521 -9.77 37.26 33.42
CA GLY A 521 -9.63 38.61 32.92
C GLY A 521 -9.99 38.79 31.44
N TYR A 522 -10.61 37.79 30.78
CA TYR A 522 -11.01 37.93 29.39
C TYR A 522 -12.16 38.92 29.23
N THR A 523 -11.92 39.97 28.39
CA THR A 523 -12.96 40.88 27.92
C THR A 523 -13.66 40.34 26.68
N PHE A 524 -14.79 40.92 26.31
CA PHE A 524 -15.47 40.57 25.07
C PHE A 524 -14.62 40.94 23.84
N GLU A 525 -13.98 42.12 23.87
CA GLU A 525 -13.16 42.63 22.78
C GLU A 525 -11.95 41.71 22.53
N GLU A 526 -11.21 41.35 23.59
CA GLU A 526 -10.10 40.39 23.48
C GLU A 526 -10.54 39.04 22.95
N ALA A 527 -11.68 38.53 23.43
CA ALA A 527 -12.26 37.29 22.94
C ALA A 527 -12.69 37.39 21.49
N TYR A 528 -13.23 38.55 21.06
CA TYR A 528 -13.66 38.77 19.69
C TYR A 528 -12.47 38.81 18.71
N ASP A 529 -11.37 39.46 19.09
CA ASP A 529 -10.15 39.50 18.29
C ASP A 529 -9.57 38.09 18.10
N LYS A 530 -9.63 37.24 19.12
CA LYS A 530 -9.18 35.84 19.02
C LYS A 530 -9.99 35.02 18.01
N MET A 531 -11.24 35.38 17.73
CA MET A 531 -12.07 34.65 16.73
C MET A 531 -11.61 34.86 15.28
N TYR A 532 -10.64 35.73 15.02
CA TYR A 532 -9.94 35.80 13.73
C TYR A 532 -8.80 34.79 13.60
N GLU A 533 -8.48 34.05 14.67
CA GLU A 533 -7.50 32.97 14.67
C GLU A 533 -8.19 31.61 14.47
N ARG A 534 -7.71 30.82 13.51
CA ARG A 534 -8.34 29.56 13.10
C ARG A 534 -8.56 28.55 14.23
N ASN A 535 -7.61 28.43 15.16
CA ASN A 535 -7.72 27.47 16.25
C ASN A 535 -8.78 27.90 17.27
N TYR A 536 -8.87 29.21 17.59
CA TYR A 536 -9.94 29.70 18.48
C TYR A 536 -11.30 29.52 17.81
N PHE A 537 -11.44 29.95 16.57
CA PHE A 537 -12.72 29.85 15.86
C PHE A 537 -13.19 28.39 15.71
N GLY A 538 -12.29 27.50 15.19
CA GLY A 538 -12.64 26.11 14.97
C GLY A 538 -12.90 25.32 16.25
N MET A 539 -12.14 25.55 17.34
CA MET A 539 -12.41 24.92 18.62
C MET A 539 -13.70 25.46 19.23
N MET A 540 -14.05 26.75 19.01
CA MET A 540 -15.34 27.30 19.43
C MET A 540 -16.51 26.67 18.68
N MET A 541 -16.37 26.31 17.40
CA MET A 541 -17.38 25.53 16.67
C MET A 541 -17.71 24.22 17.38
N VAL A 542 -16.68 23.52 17.89
CA VAL A 542 -16.89 22.26 18.62
C VAL A 542 -17.43 22.51 20.02
N GLU A 543 -16.98 23.55 20.71
CA GLU A 543 -17.48 23.92 22.05
C GLU A 543 -18.96 24.26 22.03
N THR A 544 -19.42 25.00 21.00
CA THR A 544 -20.84 25.43 20.86
C THR A 544 -21.74 24.40 20.17
N GLY A 545 -21.15 23.34 19.56
CA GLY A 545 -21.91 22.29 18.88
C GLY A 545 -22.18 22.56 17.40
N ASP A 546 -21.54 23.55 16.80
CA ASP A 546 -21.62 23.80 15.35
C ASP A 546 -20.80 22.75 14.57
N ALA A 547 -19.85 22.08 15.20
CA ALA A 547 -19.14 20.91 14.73
C ALA A 547 -18.96 19.88 15.85
N ASP A 548 -18.53 18.67 15.50
CA ASP A 548 -18.43 17.54 16.44
C ASP A 548 -16.98 17.24 16.84
N ALA A 549 -16.01 17.50 15.94
CA ALA A 549 -14.58 17.33 16.20
C ALA A 549 -13.74 18.38 15.44
N PHE A 550 -12.47 18.52 15.86
CA PHE A 550 -11.55 19.49 15.28
C PHE A 550 -10.13 18.91 15.12
N ILE A 551 -9.51 19.19 13.98
CA ILE A 551 -8.15 18.74 13.64
C ILE A 551 -7.29 19.94 13.21
N THR A 552 -6.06 20.00 13.74
CA THR A 552 -5.05 21.05 13.45
C THR A 552 -3.63 20.52 13.67
N GLY A 553 -2.58 21.24 13.26
CA GLY A 553 -1.19 20.95 13.67
C GLY A 553 -0.11 21.15 12.61
N LEU A 554 -0.46 21.34 11.34
CA LEU A 554 0.53 21.40 10.25
C LEU A 554 1.26 22.75 10.14
N TYR A 555 0.67 23.84 10.61
CA TYR A 555 1.26 25.20 10.56
C TYR A 555 1.52 25.81 11.94
N THR A 556 0.88 25.32 12.98
CA THR A 556 0.88 25.95 14.28
C THR A 556 1.84 25.23 15.23
N LYS A 557 2.66 25.99 15.98
CA LYS A 557 3.47 25.38 17.05
C LYS A 557 2.58 24.67 18.05
N TYR A 558 2.94 23.42 18.36
CA TYR A 558 2.16 22.55 19.25
C TYR A 558 1.82 23.20 20.59
N SER A 559 2.77 23.95 21.19
CA SER A 559 2.54 24.69 22.44
C SER A 559 1.42 25.73 22.37
N ASN A 560 1.26 26.40 21.23
CA ASN A 560 0.19 27.39 21.05
C ASN A 560 -1.17 26.68 20.93
N THR A 561 -1.23 25.55 20.23
CA THR A 561 -2.46 24.76 20.11
C THR A 561 -2.89 24.21 21.46
N ILE A 562 -1.96 23.70 22.28
CA ILE A 562 -2.23 23.29 23.67
C ILE A 562 -2.86 24.43 24.48
N LYS A 563 -2.30 25.66 24.38
CA LYS A 563 -2.84 26.82 25.07
C LYS A 563 -4.29 27.10 24.67
N VAL A 564 -4.57 27.15 23.37
CA VAL A 564 -5.93 27.39 22.87
C VAL A 564 -6.90 26.28 23.32
N ALA A 565 -6.48 25.02 23.26
CA ALA A 565 -7.32 23.91 23.71
C ALA A 565 -7.68 24.01 25.21
N LYS A 566 -6.71 24.38 26.05
CA LYS A 566 -6.97 24.63 27.48
C LYS A 566 -7.89 25.82 27.71
N GLU A 567 -7.75 26.88 26.93
CA GLU A 567 -8.55 28.09 27.07
C GLU A 567 -9.98 27.91 26.54
N VAL A 568 -10.17 27.26 25.41
CA VAL A 568 -11.49 27.11 24.76
C VAL A 568 -12.22 25.88 25.30
N ILE A 569 -11.60 24.72 25.25
CA ILE A 569 -12.21 23.42 25.52
C ILE A 569 -12.13 23.09 27.02
N GLY A 570 -10.91 23.12 27.57
CA GLY A 570 -10.62 22.72 28.95
C GLY A 570 -10.39 21.22 29.07
N ILE A 571 -9.98 20.84 30.28
CA ILE A 571 -9.71 19.46 30.69
C ILE A 571 -10.97 18.87 31.31
N ARG A 572 -11.21 17.58 31.14
CA ARG A 572 -12.31 16.85 31.79
C ARG A 572 -12.23 17.01 33.31
N PRO A 573 -13.36 17.27 34.02
CA PRO A 573 -13.35 17.61 35.44
C PRO A 573 -12.70 16.58 36.35
N GLU A 574 -12.71 15.31 35.95
CA GLU A 574 -12.16 14.19 36.72
C GLU A 574 -10.62 14.03 36.59
N PHE A 575 -9.96 14.93 35.83
CA PHE A 575 -8.51 14.91 35.62
C PHE A 575 -7.89 16.30 35.83
N ASN A 576 -6.63 16.33 36.23
CA ASN A 576 -5.85 17.57 36.40
C ASN A 576 -5.08 17.94 35.12
N THR A 577 -4.90 17.00 34.22
CA THR A 577 -4.18 17.18 32.94
C THR A 577 -4.86 16.45 31.80
N PHE A 578 -4.44 16.77 30.62
CA PHE A 578 -4.62 15.93 29.44
C PHE A 578 -3.26 15.41 28.96
N ALA A 579 -3.25 14.33 28.19
CA ALA A 579 -2.05 13.65 27.76
C ALA A 579 -2.15 13.23 26.30
N THR A 580 -1.06 12.70 25.75
CA THR A 580 -1.04 12.14 24.39
C THR A 580 -0.58 10.71 24.38
N MET A 581 -1.15 9.96 23.43
CA MET A 581 -0.79 8.58 23.15
C MET A 581 -0.35 8.41 21.72
N HIS A 582 0.70 7.62 21.50
CA HIS A 582 1.00 7.02 20.19
C HIS A 582 0.75 5.52 20.27
N ILE A 583 0.13 4.99 19.24
CA ILE A 583 -0.07 3.55 19.06
C ILE A 583 0.96 3.08 18.04
N LEU A 584 1.79 2.11 18.43
CA LEU A 584 2.74 1.45 17.56
C LEU A 584 2.23 0.05 17.24
N ASN A 585 1.97 -0.20 15.98
CA ASN A 585 1.60 -1.51 15.50
C ASN A 585 2.82 -2.17 14.86
N THR A 586 3.32 -3.21 15.49
CA THR A 586 4.55 -3.90 15.13
C THR A 586 4.27 -5.38 14.86
N LYS A 587 5.24 -6.07 14.26
CA LYS A 587 5.18 -7.54 14.08
C LYS A 587 5.05 -8.33 15.42
N LYS A 588 5.32 -7.70 16.56
CA LYS A 588 5.18 -8.30 17.90
C LYS A 588 3.84 -7.97 18.58
N GLY A 589 3.02 -7.14 17.98
CA GLY A 589 1.73 -6.70 18.51
C GLY A 589 1.58 -5.19 18.55
N VAL A 590 0.45 -4.75 19.13
CA VAL A 590 0.09 -3.34 19.29
C VAL A 590 0.58 -2.83 20.64
N PHE A 591 1.28 -1.69 20.63
CA PHE A 591 1.77 -1.03 21.85
C PHE A 591 1.26 0.40 21.94
N PHE A 592 0.79 0.79 23.13
CA PHE A 592 0.27 2.11 23.46
C PHE A 592 1.29 2.85 24.34
N LEU A 593 1.83 3.97 23.88
CA LEU A 593 2.88 4.74 24.56
C LEU A 593 2.35 6.10 25.01
N SER A 594 2.47 6.44 26.30
CA SER A 594 2.01 7.69 26.95
C SER A 594 3.00 8.20 28.01
N ASP A 595 3.06 9.48 28.32
CA ASP A 595 2.62 10.66 27.58
C ASP A 595 3.72 11.11 26.63
N THR A 596 3.41 11.26 25.36
CA THR A 596 4.45 11.48 24.35
C THR A 596 4.73 12.98 24.06
N LEU A 597 3.80 13.92 24.38
CA LEU A 597 3.93 15.31 23.89
C LEU A 597 3.43 16.42 24.83
N ILE A 598 2.79 16.12 25.95
CA ILE A 598 2.13 17.17 26.79
C ILE A 598 2.88 17.46 28.09
N ASN A 599 3.09 16.44 28.92
CA ASN A 599 3.59 16.63 30.28
C ASN A 599 5.10 16.41 30.33
N ARG A 600 5.88 17.51 30.37
CA ARG A 600 7.35 17.46 30.34
C ARG A 600 7.94 16.74 31.54
N HIS A 601 7.48 17.11 32.72
CA HIS A 601 7.94 16.59 34.03
C HIS A 601 6.72 16.34 34.90
N PRO A 602 5.95 15.27 34.67
CA PRO A 602 4.77 14.97 35.49
C PRO A 602 5.17 14.63 36.93
N ASP A 603 4.44 15.13 37.87
CA ASP A 603 4.49 14.67 39.24
C ASP A 603 3.67 13.37 39.43
N GLU A 604 3.57 12.88 40.64
CA GLU A 604 2.84 11.65 40.97
C GLU A 604 1.36 11.72 40.56
N ASN A 605 0.68 12.84 40.86
CA ASN A 605 -0.74 13.00 40.56
C ASN A 605 -0.99 13.06 39.05
N ILE A 606 -0.10 13.71 38.29
CA ILE A 606 -0.15 13.76 36.83
C ILE A 606 0.12 12.39 36.24
N LEU A 607 1.06 11.60 36.78
CA LEU A 607 1.31 10.21 36.31
C LEU A 607 0.08 9.31 36.56
N ILE A 608 -0.62 9.48 37.68
CA ILE A 608 -1.88 8.79 37.97
C ILE A 608 -2.92 9.12 36.90
N ASP A 609 -3.09 10.39 36.56
CA ASP A 609 -4.03 10.82 35.54
C ASP A 609 -3.64 10.28 34.13
N ILE A 610 -2.34 10.31 33.78
CA ILE A 610 -1.86 9.75 32.49
C ILE A 610 -2.18 8.25 32.42
N ALA A 611 -1.93 7.47 33.47
CA ALA A 611 -2.21 6.03 33.48
C ALA A 611 -3.71 5.74 33.33
N ARG A 612 -4.57 6.49 33.99
CA ARG A 612 -6.04 6.38 33.90
C ARG A 612 -6.53 6.75 32.50
N LEU A 613 -6.03 7.85 31.94
CA LEU A 613 -6.33 8.27 30.58
C LEU A 613 -5.89 7.22 29.55
N SER A 614 -4.70 6.63 29.77
CA SER A 614 -4.18 5.56 28.93
C SER A 614 -5.07 4.31 28.96
N ALA A 615 -5.48 3.87 30.16
CA ALA A 615 -6.40 2.74 30.31
C ALA A 615 -7.72 2.96 29.55
N ASN A 616 -8.33 4.14 29.72
CA ASN A 616 -9.58 4.49 29.06
C ASN A 616 -9.42 4.51 27.52
N THR A 617 -8.26 4.98 27.03
CA THR A 617 -7.99 5.06 25.60
C THR A 617 -7.71 3.69 25.00
N VAL A 618 -6.99 2.80 25.67
CA VAL A 618 -6.79 1.42 25.22
C VAL A 618 -8.12 0.68 25.10
N GLN A 619 -9.00 0.83 26.11
CA GLN A 619 -10.36 0.27 26.06
C GLN A 619 -11.22 0.86 24.93
N PHE A 620 -11.03 2.14 24.60
CA PHE A 620 -11.67 2.77 23.43
C PHE A 620 -11.32 2.06 22.11
N PHE A 621 -10.11 1.48 22.01
CA PHE A 621 -9.68 0.66 20.88
C PHE A 621 -10.08 -0.83 21.02
N ASN A 622 -10.96 -1.19 21.94
CA ASN A 622 -11.38 -2.56 22.25
C ASN A 622 -10.23 -3.51 22.65
N GLU A 623 -9.18 -2.95 23.24
CA GLU A 623 -8.07 -3.71 23.81
C GLU A 623 -8.12 -3.68 25.34
N GLU A 624 -7.65 -4.75 25.97
CA GLU A 624 -7.53 -4.80 27.44
C GLU A 624 -6.21 -4.13 27.87
N PRO A 625 -6.25 -3.09 28.76
CA PRO A 625 -5.03 -2.38 29.12
C PRO A 625 -4.20 -3.18 30.14
N HIS A 626 -3.02 -3.62 29.75
CA HIS A 626 -1.98 -4.20 30.60
C HIS A 626 -0.84 -3.18 30.72
N ILE A 627 -0.83 -2.40 31.79
CA ILE A 627 -0.04 -1.17 31.91
C ILE A 627 1.25 -1.41 32.69
N ALA A 628 2.39 -1.10 32.09
CA ALA A 628 3.66 -0.98 32.78
C ALA A 628 4.04 0.49 32.98
N MET A 629 4.28 0.88 34.23
CA MET A 629 4.82 2.17 34.60
C MET A 629 6.35 2.14 34.46
N ILE A 630 6.89 2.87 33.52
CA ILE A 630 8.28 2.74 33.08
C ILE A 630 9.23 3.58 33.93
N SER A 631 10.39 2.98 34.22
CA SER A 631 11.53 3.64 34.89
C SER A 631 12.85 3.02 34.43
N TYR A 632 13.97 3.58 34.88
CA TYR A 632 15.28 2.94 34.81
C TYR A 632 15.54 1.97 36.01
N SER A 633 14.67 1.95 37.00
CA SER A 633 14.67 1.07 38.17
C SER A 633 13.62 -0.03 38.03
N ASN A 634 13.73 -1.09 38.82
CA ASN A 634 12.74 -2.16 38.92
C ASN A 634 12.35 -2.35 40.39
N PHE A 635 11.10 -2.08 40.76
CA PHE A 635 10.48 -2.38 42.06
C PHE A 635 11.34 -2.00 43.28
N GLY A 636 11.76 -0.72 43.33
CA GLY A 636 12.54 -0.17 44.46
C GLY A 636 14.04 -0.46 44.43
N THR A 637 14.63 -0.80 43.25
CA THR A 637 16.10 -0.95 43.14
C THR A 637 16.84 0.39 43.22
N ASP A 638 16.13 1.52 43.09
CA ASP A 638 16.61 2.88 43.34
C ASP A 638 15.52 3.67 44.12
N GLU A 639 15.87 4.13 45.31
CA GLU A 639 14.97 4.81 46.24
C GLU A 639 15.06 6.34 46.15
N ILE A 640 15.65 6.90 45.09
CA ILE A 640 15.86 8.33 44.90
C ILE A 640 15.30 8.83 43.58
N GLY A 641 14.62 9.98 43.61
CA GLY A 641 14.23 10.75 42.43
C GLY A 641 13.08 10.16 41.61
N SER A 642 13.28 9.98 40.29
CA SER A 642 12.20 9.61 39.36
C SER A 642 11.54 8.24 39.67
N PRO A 643 12.26 7.17 40.05
CA PRO A 643 11.64 5.89 40.38
C PRO A 643 10.63 6.00 41.52
N VAL A 644 10.93 6.76 42.58
CA VAL A 644 10.06 6.92 43.75
C VAL A 644 8.69 7.51 43.39
N LYS A 645 8.67 8.55 42.56
CA LYS A 645 7.37 9.12 42.12
C LYS A 645 6.54 8.14 41.27
N VAL A 646 7.21 7.27 40.47
CA VAL A 646 6.52 6.26 39.68
C VAL A 646 5.98 5.16 40.58
N HIS A 647 6.78 4.71 41.54
CA HIS A 647 6.40 3.74 42.57
C HIS A 647 5.15 4.21 43.33
N ASN A 648 5.20 5.43 43.91
CA ASN A 648 4.06 6.00 44.67
C ASN A 648 2.80 6.13 43.80
N ALA A 649 2.95 6.50 42.51
CA ALA A 649 1.84 6.55 41.58
C ALA A 649 1.21 5.16 41.36
N VAL A 650 2.04 4.11 41.26
CA VAL A 650 1.57 2.71 41.11
C VAL A 650 0.83 2.27 42.38
N GLU A 651 1.40 2.47 43.58
CA GLU A 651 0.74 2.12 44.84
C GLU A 651 -0.62 2.82 44.98
N THR A 652 -0.67 4.11 44.66
CA THR A 652 -1.91 4.89 44.67
C THR A 652 -2.95 4.35 43.68
N LEU A 653 -2.52 4.02 42.49
CA LEU A 653 -3.40 3.46 41.44
C LEU A 653 -3.93 2.08 41.86
N GLN A 654 -3.07 1.22 42.36
CA GLN A 654 -3.45 -0.13 42.80
C GLN A 654 -4.41 -0.11 44.00
N SER A 655 -4.26 0.88 44.88
CA SER A 655 -5.15 1.06 46.05
C SER A 655 -6.52 1.65 45.66
N ARG A 656 -6.54 2.68 44.79
CA ARG A 656 -7.77 3.39 44.42
C ARG A 656 -8.55 2.71 43.27
N TYR A 657 -7.84 1.97 42.40
CA TYR A 657 -8.41 1.30 41.24
C TYR A 657 -7.95 -0.16 41.15
N PRO A 658 -8.42 -1.02 42.09
CA PRO A 658 -7.93 -2.40 42.22
C PRO A 658 -8.14 -3.27 40.99
N ASP A 659 -9.12 -2.94 40.14
CA ASP A 659 -9.42 -3.65 38.91
C ASP A 659 -8.49 -3.25 37.73
N MET A 660 -7.68 -2.19 37.88
CA MET A 660 -6.73 -1.78 36.88
C MET A 660 -5.52 -2.72 36.87
N VAL A 661 -5.24 -3.33 35.74
CA VAL A 661 -4.06 -4.20 35.53
C VAL A 661 -2.84 -3.35 35.25
N ILE A 662 -2.19 -2.93 36.36
CA ILE A 662 -1.04 -2.00 36.31
C ILE A 662 0.01 -2.41 37.32
N ASP A 663 1.29 -2.28 36.96
CA ASP A 663 2.41 -2.49 37.84
C ASP A 663 3.67 -1.71 37.45
N GLY A 664 4.64 -1.63 38.33
CA GLY A 664 5.93 -0.92 38.18
C GLY A 664 6.39 -0.35 39.52
N GLU A 665 7.45 0.44 39.59
CA GLU A 665 8.21 0.88 38.40
C GLU A 665 9.04 -0.27 37.83
N MET A 666 9.19 -0.31 36.47
CA MET A 666 10.03 -1.30 35.85
C MET A 666 10.72 -0.80 34.56
N GLN A 667 11.83 -1.41 34.21
CA GLN A 667 12.52 -1.16 32.95
C GLN A 667 11.75 -1.76 31.77
N VAL A 668 11.91 -1.14 30.57
CA VAL A 668 11.20 -1.55 29.34
C VAL A 668 11.44 -3.02 28.96
N ASN A 669 12.68 -3.54 29.16
CA ASN A 669 13.00 -4.93 28.87
C ASN A 669 12.25 -5.93 29.77
N PHE A 670 11.97 -5.58 31.03
CA PHE A 670 11.13 -6.38 31.92
C PHE A 670 9.64 -6.24 31.55
N ALA A 671 9.20 -5.04 31.19
CA ALA A 671 7.83 -4.81 30.75
C ALA A 671 7.49 -5.69 29.52
N LEU A 672 8.36 -5.72 28.50
CA LEU A 672 8.11 -6.38 27.22
C LEU A 672 8.57 -7.85 27.13
N ASN A 673 9.28 -8.36 28.14
CA ASN A 673 9.67 -9.76 28.20
C ASN A 673 9.01 -10.46 29.40
N LYS A 674 7.88 -11.09 29.12
CA LYS A 674 7.06 -11.79 30.11
C LYS A 674 7.83 -12.85 30.91
N GLN A 675 8.64 -13.67 30.23
CA GLN A 675 9.42 -14.73 30.90
C GLN A 675 10.45 -14.15 31.85
N LEU A 676 11.17 -13.10 31.41
CA LEU A 676 12.17 -12.43 32.23
C LEU A 676 11.52 -11.76 33.45
N ARG A 677 10.43 -11.05 33.26
CA ARG A 677 9.67 -10.37 34.32
C ARG A 677 9.14 -11.37 35.35
N ASP A 678 8.37 -12.37 34.88
CA ASP A 678 7.70 -13.33 35.74
C ASP A 678 8.67 -14.22 36.52
N GLY A 679 9.83 -14.54 35.91
CA GLY A 679 10.90 -15.30 36.54
C GLY A 679 11.64 -14.50 37.60
N LYS A 680 11.89 -13.20 37.38
CA LYS A 680 12.65 -12.34 38.31
C LYS A 680 11.74 -11.71 39.41
N TYR A 681 10.50 -11.34 39.04
CA TYR A 681 9.53 -10.64 39.88
C TYR A 681 8.18 -11.37 39.89
N PRO A 682 8.08 -12.60 40.46
CA PRO A 682 6.88 -13.44 40.42
C PRO A 682 5.67 -12.85 41.16
N PHE A 683 5.86 -11.78 41.95
CA PHE A 683 4.83 -11.06 42.68
C PHE A 683 4.08 -10.01 41.83
N THR A 684 4.59 -9.69 40.64
CA THR A 684 3.99 -8.65 39.77
C THR A 684 2.53 -8.96 39.43
N ARG A 685 1.68 -7.92 39.44
CA ARG A 685 0.29 -8.01 38.97
C ARG A 685 0.17 -8.30 37.47
N LEU A 686 1.24 -8.09 36.69
CA LEU A 686 1.33 -8.39 35.26
C LEU A 686 1.78 -9.84 34.97
N LYS A 687 1.90 -10.69 36.01
CA LYS A 687 2.33 -12.08 35.84
C LYS A 687 1.41 -12.85 34.89
N GLY A 688 2.02 -13.52 33.90
CA GLY A 688 1.32 -14.30 32.89
C GLY A 688 0.67 -13.45 31.78
N LEU A 689 0.71 -12.12 31.84
CA LEU A 689 0.10 -11.21 30.91
C LEU A 689 1.15 -10.57 29.98
N ASP A 690 0.80 -10.31 28.74
CA ASP A 690 1.60 -9.52 27.82
C ASP A 690 1.27 -8.03 28.01
N VAL A 691 2.29 -7.23 28.29
CA VAL A 691 2.15 -5.78 28.43
C VAL A 691 1.94 -5.15 27.05
N ASN A 692 0.89 -4.35 26.94
CA ASN A 692 0.60 -3.59 25.72
C ASN A 692 0.65 -2.07 25.91
N THR A 693 0.70 -1.58 27.15
CA THR A 693 0.64 -0.14 27.46
C THR A 693 1.84 0.28 28.30
N LEU A 694 2.59 1.27 27.81
CA LEU A 694 3.77 1.81 28.48
C LEU A 694 3.53 3.27 28.86
N VAL A 695 3.57 3.58 30.16
CA VAL A 695 3.48 4.94 30.68
C VAL A 695 4.86 5.39 31.16
N PHE A 696 5.38 6.46 30.57
CA PHE A 696 6.73 6.93 30.78
C PHE A 696 6.81 7.99 31.90
N PRO A 697 7.94 8.07 32.64
CA PRO A 697 8.10 9.00 33.77
C PRO A 697 8.25 10.47 33.36
N ASN A 698 8.49 10.75 32.08
CA ASN A 698 8.60 12.09 31.52
C ASN A 698 8.54 12.05 29.99
N MET A 699 8.27 13.22 29.39
CA MET A 699 8.14 13.36 27.93
C MET A 699 9.40 12.99 27.16
N SER A 700 10.60 13.30 27.70
CA SER A 700 11.86 13.00 27.00
C SER A 700 12.08 11.51 26.81
N SER A 701 11.78 10.69 27.85
CA SER A 701 11.88 9.23 27.74
C SER A 701 10.84 8.64 26.79
N ALA A 702 9.60 9.12 26.84
CA ALA A 702 8.53 8.68 25.95
C ALA A 702 8.84 9.01 24.48
N GLN A 703 9.19 10.27 24.21
CA GLN A 703 9.46 10.74 22.87
C GLN A 703 10.71 10.09 22.28
N GLY A 704 11.79 9.97 23.08
CA GLY A 704 13.00 9.26 22.65
C GLY A 704 12.72 7.80 22.29
N SER A 705 11.94 7.09 23.12
CA SER A 705 11.58 5.69 22.86
C SER A 705 10.74 5.53 21.58
N TYR A 706 9.69 6.33 21.41
CA TYR A 706 8.83 6.20 20.24
C TYR A 706 9.55 6.61 18.94
N LYS A 707 10.31 7.71 18.95
CA LYS A 707 11.08 8.14 17.77
C LYS A 707 12.19 7.17 17.40
N LEU A 708 12.84 6.54 18.42
CA LEU A 708 13.82 5.49 18.18
C LEU A 708 13.18 4.26 17.50
N LEU A 709 12.03 3.81 18.01
CA LEU A 709 11.30 2.69 17.40
C LEU A 709 10.86 2.99 15.97
N GLN A 710 10.34 4.20 15.72
CA GLN A 710 9.99 4.67 14.37
C GLN A 710 11.18 4.65 13.42
N ALA A 711 12.36 5.06 13.88
CA ALA A 711 13.57 5.09 13.06
C ALA A 711 14.16 3.69 12.78
N LEU A 712 14.01 2.75 13.73
CA LEU A 712 14.56 1.39 13.62
C LEU A 712 13.61 0.39 12.93
N ASP A 713 12.32 0.63 12.98
CA ASP A 713 11.29 -0.19 12.30
C ASP A 713 10.42 0.71 11.41
N PRO A 714 10.90 1.03 10.19
CA PRO A 714 10.13 1.85 9.24
C PRO A 714 8.81 1.20 8.79
N ASP A 715 8.67 -0.11 8.97
CA ASP A 715 7.47 -0.86 8.63
C ASP A 715 6.39 -0.78 9.74
N ALA A 716 6.74 -0.31 10.94
CA ALA A 716 5.78 -0.15 12.02
C ALA A 716 4.77 0.95 11.70
N GLU A 717 3.48 0.59 11.74
CA GLU A 717 2.41 1.58 11.60
C GLU A 717 2.26 2.37 12.89
N ILE A 718 2.22 3.71 12.79
CA ILE A 718 2.06 4.60 13.93
C ILE A 718 0.74 5.37 13.78
N ILE A 719 -0.12 5.31 14.80
CA ILE A 719 -1.32 6.14 14.89
C ILE A 719 -1.12 7.12 16.05
N GLY A 720 -1.21 8.39 15.75
CA GLY A 720 -1.04 9.44 16.75
C GLY A 720 -0.50 10.76 16.18
N PRO A 721 -0.35 11.77 17.04
CA PRO A 721 -0.67 11.79 18.48
C PRO A 721 -2.17 11.85 18.77
N ILE A 722 -2.65 11.01 19.68
CA ILE A 722 -4.05 10.98 20.13
C ILE A 722 -4.14 11.78 21.42
N GLN A 723 -4.99 12.82 21.47
CA GLN A 723 -5.20 13.62 22.67
C GLN A 723 -6.23 12.97 23.58
N MET A 724 -5.86 12.78 24.83
CA MET A 724 -6.66 12.13 25.88
C MET A 724 -6.99 13.11 27.00
N GLY A 725 -8.24 13.20 27.42
CA GLY A 725 -8.63 13.98 28.59
C GLY A 725 -9.10 15.41 28.33
N LEU A 726 -9.26 15.83 27.08
CA LEU A 726 -9.95 17.09 26.73
C LEU A 726 -11.47 16.90 26.85
N ASN A 727 -12.21 17.99 27.17
CA ASN A 727 -13.66 17.97 27.30
C ASN A 727 -14.41 17.70 26.00
N LYS A 728 -13.75 17.90 24.86
CA LYS A 728 -14.32 17.74 23.52
C LYS A 728 -13.29 17.07 22.61
N PRO A 729 -13.74 16.44 21.52
CA PRO A 729 -12.87 15.76 20.55
C PRO A 729 -12.04 16.76 19.75
N ILE A 730 -10.85 17.04 20.25
CA ILE A 730 -9.87 17.94 19.62
C ILE A 730 -8.57 17.17 19.45
N HIS A 731 -8.09 17.04 18.23
CA HIS A 731 -6.87 16.32 17.94
C HIS A 731 -5.84 17.19 17.19
N PHE A 732 -4.59 17.02 17.55
CA PHE A 732 -3.47 17.75 16.96
C PHE A 732 -2.60 16.76 16.19
N THR A 733 -2.24 17.11 14.97
CA THR A 733 -1.27 16.38 14.17
C THR A 733 0.15 16.96 14.38
N ASP A 734 1.16 16.29 13.89
CA ASP A 734 2.52 16.83 13.79
C ASP A 734 2.68 17.54 12.42
N PHE A 735 3.62 18.49 12.32
CA PHE A 735 3.91 19.19 11.05
C PHE A 735 4.46 18.24 9.96
N GLU A 736 5.01 17.07 10.35
CA GLU A 736 5.48 16.01 9.46
C GLU A 736 4.38 14.99 9.10
N SER A 737 3.15 15.13 9.63
CA SER A 737 2.08 14.15 9.42
C SER A 737 1.73 14.00 7.94
N SER A 738 1.76 12.78 7.46
CA SER A 738 1.31 12.39 6.12
C SER A 738 -0.21 12.49 6.00
N VAL A 739 -0.74 12.40 4.79
CA VAL A 739 -2.19 12.34 4.55
C VAL A 739 -2.81 11.15 5.27
N ARG A 740 -2.14 9.99 5.27
CA ARG A 740 -2.59 8.78 5.97
C ARG A 740 -2.70 9.00 7.49
N ASP A 741 -1.72 9.67 8.11
CA ASP A 741 -1.76 9.98 9.53
C ASP A 741 -2.94 10.88 9.88
N ILE A 742 -3.21 11.90 9.05
CA ILE A 742 -4.35 12.81 9.24
C ILE A 742 -5.68 12.08 9.06
N VAL A 743 -5.79 11.16 8.10
CA VAL A 743 -7.00 10.32 7.91
C VAL A 743 -7.20 9.41 9.12
N ASN A 744 -6.17 8.76 9.64
CA ASN A 744 -6.25 7.93 10.84
C ASN A 744 -6.69 8.76 12.07
N ILE A 745 -6.11 9.95 12.27
CA ILE A 745 -6.52 10.86 13.36
C ILE A 745 -7.95 11.37 13.14
N THR A 746 -8.38 11.55 11.88
CA THR A 746 -9.79 11.91 11.58
C THR A 746 -10.74 10.80 12.00
N ALA A 747 -10.41 9.54 11.75
CA ALA A 747 -11.21 8.41 12.20
C ALA A 747 -11.27 8.34 13.76
N VAL A 748 -10.15 8.56 14.43
CA VAL A 748 -10.12 8.68 15.91
C VAL A 748 -11.04 9.80 16.40
N ALA A 749 -10.94 11.00 15.80
CA ALA A 749 -11.73 12.16 16.16
C ALA A 749 -13.25 11.92 15.98
N VAL A 750 -13.63 11.23 14.92
CA VAL A 750 -15.01 10.85 14.62
C VAL A 750 -15.58 9.93 15.69
N ILE A 751 -14.82 8.89 16.07
CA ILE A 751 -15.27 7.94 17.08
C ILE A 751 -15.31 8.59 18.46
N ASP A 752 -14.32 9.43 18.82
CA ASP A 752 -14.31 10.18 20.07
C ASP A 752 -15.56 11.11 20.16
N ALA A 753 -15.92 11.79 19.05
CA ALA A 753 -17.12 12.60 18.97
C ALA A 753 -18.41 11.77 19.14
N TYR A 754 -18.47 10.61 18.54
CA TYR A 754 -19.60 9.70 18.68
C TYR A 754 -19.77 9.22 20.15
N VAL A 755 -18.67 8.81 20.77
CA VAL A 755 -18.67 8.39 22.21
C VAL A 755 -19.07 9.55 23.13
N ASP A 756 -18.60 10.79 22.85
CA ASP A 756 -18.98 11.98 23.62
C ASP A 756 -20.50 12.27 23.52
N LYS A 757 -21.10 12.03 22.37
CA LYS A 757 -22.56 12.17 22.19
C LYS A 757 -23.35 11.13 23.00
N ILE A 758 -22.98 9.86 22.93
CA ILE A 758 -23.66 8.79 23.68
C ILE A 758 -23.58 9.01 25.19
N LYS A 759 -22.42 9.51 25.70
CA LYS A 759 -22.28 9.82 27.13
C LYS A 759 -23.17 10.97 27.60
N LYS A 760 -23.56 11.88 26.73
CA LYS A 760 -24.46 13.00 27.07
C LYS A 760 -25.94 12.64 26.99
N GLU A 761 -26.26 11.60 26.21
CA GLU A 761 -27.63 11.10 26.07
C GLU A 761 -28.03 10.15 27.23
N LYS A 762 -27.01 9.57 27.92
CA LYS A 762 -27.17 8.77 29.14
C LYS A 762 -27.12 9.65 30.40
#